data_64b457b353359c0120f2a8819ddf7a77
#
_entry.id   64b457b353359c0120f2a8819ddf7a77
#
_cell.length_a   1.000
_cell.length_b   1.000
_cell.length_c   1.000
_cell.angle_alpha   90.00
_cell.angle_beta   90.00
_cell.angle_gamma   90.00
#
_symmetry.space_group_name_H-M   'P 1'
#
loop_
_entity.id
_entity.type
_entity.pdbx_description
1 polymer ?
#
loop_
_entity_poly.entity_id
_entity_poly.type
_entity_poly.pdbx_seq_one_letter_code
_entity_poly.pdbx_strand_id
1 'polypeptide(L)'
;CADSFGMNAQMPQIYRKSGYHWVAFRRGAKQMQSEFLWKGLDGTTILAHWMPLGYRAGFYLDKLEESYIELNKYATTPHILMPSGSGAVPPQPEIVEAVRRWNKEHEGSQMLIATPSQFFRAVEKEEESLRKSEKEEGELYDEDLAEVFPQVCSSRAWIVQGARKCEGQLNLAEWTSTLAWLLGREYPEARLRECWEKMCFIAFHDIITGCGIDEIYNEVREIFSFLEKELSDILQSSLEFIASQINTGGEAVVAFNPLPWRMQNWCEVELKLDGWEKEPGLEHGGEEIETQILGLEKDSLGRITSARLGFLADLPPLGYRVYQLVQRRREPKTGLISKENEIESPFFRLKIDPSTGIIEVFDKRGKLVLRGNDLHIENEVGDLYYHRYMFFELVKSESGDGIYYGTFKPDSFRIEDGKLKTKFILEEGYYCLRWPYRLFEKFPTKLYKHRVLDVVKEVIVYRDLPRIEFVTRVRNRYPHIRLRVVFDTFKQRMVYFRESQFGVVAEPTELFASLEKAGVPAGIPHFLSWFWYGDGTRGVTFMNRGIPASEIRNSQVYLTLLRSVSMLSTDGDAGPLIPTPDALELNRDYTFEYAVQHSEGDWKQSEAYKHGQEFHHQPFLLQANCRGELPAEFSFLKLSPNNLILSTLKRAEDGNEVVLRFFETKGEETLAEVELFRKIKRCAIADLLEREERELKPEGNRISLKVRPFEIVTLKLEL
;
A
#
# COMPACT_ATOMS: atom_id res chain seq x y z
N CYS A 1 5.01 0.06 21.87
CA CYS A 1 4.03 -0.50 20.90
C CYS A 1 3.24 -1.64 21.53
N ALA A 2 2.36 -1.31 22.51
CA ALA A 2 1.74 -2.34 23.33
C ALA A 2 0.77 -3.25 22.57
N ASP A 3 0.08 -2.75 21.54
CA ASP A 3 -1.00 -3.48 20.87
C ASP A 3 -1.01 -3.38 19.34
N SER A 4 0.06 -2.92 18.71
CA SER A 4 0.16 -2.93 17.25
C SER A 4 0.12 -4.36 16.70
N PHE A 5 -0.60 -4.58 15.61
CA PHE A 5 -0.85 -5.90 15.02
C PHE A 5 0.33 -6.36 14.15
N GLY A 6 1.44 -6.63 14.80
CA GLY A 6 2.72 -6.92 14.20
C GLY A 6 3.61 -5.69 14.03
N MET A 7 4.85 -5.91 13.64
CA MET A 7 5.87 -4.87 13.53
C MET A 7 6.74 -5.08 12.30
N ASN A 8 6.92 -4.01 11.54
CA ASN A 8 7.68 -3.99 10.29
C ASN A 8 9.19 -4.26 10.51
N ALA A 9 9.83 -4.92 9.55
CA ALA A 9 11.24 -5.29 9.57
C ALA A 9 12.22 -4.10 9.65
N GLN A 10 11.80 -2.88 9.32
CA GLN A 10 12.64 -1.67 9.40
C GLN A 10 12.50 -0.92 10.73
N MET A 11 11.61 -1.35 11.63
CA MET A 11 11.40 -0.67 12.90
C MET A 11 12.66 -0.53 13.75
N PRO A 12 13.59 -1.51 13.83
CA PRO A 12 14.86 -1.32 14.56
C PRO A 12 15.64 -0.10 14.06
N GLN A 13 15.76 0.08 12.75
CA GLN A 13 16.42 1.23 12.15
C GLN A 13 15.67 2.53 12.43
N ILE A 14 14.33 2.52 12.25
CA ILE A 14 13.47 3.68 12.47
C ILE A 14 13.56 4.13 13.94
N TYR A 15 13.45 3.22 14.90
CA TYR A 15 13.58 3.54 16.32
C TYR A 15 14.95 4.12 16.64
N ARG A 16 16.03 3.49 16.19
CA ARG A 16 17.39 3.96 16.47
C ARG A 16 17.66 5.34 15.88
N LYS A 17 17.28 5.56 14.62
CA LYS A 17 17.41 6.86 13.93
C LYS A 17 16.43 7.92 14.45
N SER A 18 15.42 7.55 15.25
CA SER A 18 14.54 8.47 15.98
C SER A 18 14.92 8.67 17.43
N GLY A 19 16.08 8.11 17.88
CA GLY A 19 16.61 8.27 19.22
C GLY A 19 16.02 7.33 20.28
N TYR A 20 15.24 6.32 19.88
CA TYR A 20 14.80 5.28 20.79
C TYR A 20 15.92 4.25 21.00
N HIS A 21 16.02 3.74 22.22
CA HIS A 21 17.02 2.75 22.61
C HIS A 21 16.41 1.36 22.76
N TRP A 22 15.12 1.29 23.10
CA TRP A 22 14.41 0.06 23.46
C TRP A 22 13.00 0.08 22.89
N VAL A 23 12.40 -1.12 22.80
CA VAL A 23 11.00 -1.30 22.45
C VAL A 23 10.36 -2.40 23.29
N ALA A 24 9.14 -2.17 23.78
CA ALA A 24 8.29 -3.20 24.35
C ALA A 24 7.07 -3.41 23.46
N PHE A 25 6.68 -4.66 23.23
CA PHE A 25 5.57 -5.02 22.33
C PHE A 25 4.91 -6.32 22.80
N ARG A 26 3.69 -6.58 22.34
CA ARG A 26 2.93 -7.78 22.67
C ARG A 26 2.86 -8.77 21.51
N ARG A 27 2.53 -8.31 20.30
CA ARG A 27 2.10 -9.13 19.18
C ARG A 27 3.21 -9.38 18.16
N GLY A 28 3.22 -10.57 17.56
CA GLY A 28 4.10 -10.89 16.45
C GLY A 28 5.45 -11.50 16.81
N ALA A 29 5.72 -11.80 18.09
CA ALA A 29 6.95 -12.50 18.51
C ALA A 29 6.97 -13.94 17.97
N LYS A 30 8.15 -14.37 17.51
CA LYS A 30 8.39 -15.73 16.99
C LYS A 30 8.91 -16.69 18.03
N GLN A 31 9.48 -16.17 19.11
CA GLN A 31 10.19 -16.96 20.12
C GLN A 31 9.67 -16.66 21.52
N MET A 32 9.74 -17.68 22.37
CA MET A 32 9.29 -17.62 23.76
C MET A 32 10.36 -17.02 24.70
N GLN A 33 10.95 -15.89 24.33
CA GLN A 33 11.90 -15.13 25.16
C GLN A 33 11.43 -13.69 25.32
N SER A 34 11.43 -13.19 26.56
CA SER A 34 10.95 -11.82 26.78
C SER A 34 11.95 -10.75 26.36
N GLU A 35 13.25 -10.94 26.57
CA GLU A 35 14.28 -9.96 26.16
C GLU A 35 15.18 -10.56 25.10
N PHE A 36 15.36 -9.81 23.98
CA PHE A 36 16.23 -10.22 22.87
C PHE A 36 16.74 -9.00 22.08
N LEU A 37 17.72 -9.24 21.21
CA LEU A 37 18.17 -8.25 20.24
C LEU A 37 17.42 -8.42 18.92
N TRP A 38 16.56 -7.46 18.60
CA TRP A 38 15.84 -7.44 17.34
C TRP A 38 16.64 -6.72 16.27
N LYS A 39 16.87 -7.39 15.14
CA LYS A 39 17.67 -6.92 14.02
C LYS A 39 16.78 -6.56 12.82
N GLY A 40 16.91 -5.33 12.32
CA GLY A 40 16.26 -4.85 11.11
C GLY A 40 16.95 -5.28 9.82
N LEU A 41 16.33 -4.97 8.69
CA LEU A 41 16.82 -5.32 7.34
C LEU A 41 18.21 -4.74 7.04
N ASP A 42 18.52 -3.55 7.55
CA ASP A 42 19.83 -2.89 7.39
C ASP A 42 20.91 -3.39 8.35
N GLY A 43 20.58 -4.36 9.19
CA GLY A 43 21.45 -4.90 10.23
C GLY A 43 21.47 -4.10 11.54
N THR A 44 20.74 -2.99 11.65
CA THR A 44 20.58 -2.25 12.91
C THR A 44 19.87 -3.10 13.95
N THR A 45 20.36 -3.07 15.19
CA THR A 45 19.78 -3.81 16.32
C THR A 45 19.20 -2.89 17.38
N ILE A 46 18.11 -3.33 18.01
CA ILE A 46 17.50 -2.69 19.18
C ILE A 46 17.18 -3.73 20.25
N LEU A 47 17.33 -3.37 21.53
CA LEU A 47 16.85 -4.23 22.61
C LEU A 47 15.34 -4.20 22.65
N ALA A 48 14.73 -5.38 22.51
CA ALA A 48 13.29 -5.58 22.50
C ALA A 48 12.85 -6.38 23.72
N HIS A 49 11.66 -6.08 24.21
CA HIS A 49 10.96 -6.84 25.23
C HIS A 49 9.59 -7.27 24.73
N TRP A 50 9.39 -8.57 24.56
CA TRP A 50 8.08 -9.15 24.34
C TRP A 50 7.33 -9.28 25.67
N MET A 51 6.06 -8.88 25.68
CA MET A 51 5.16 -8.96 26.84
C MET A 51 4.29 -10.21 26.77
N PRO A 52 4.70 -11.38 27.31
CA PRO A 52 3.99 -12.65 27.16
C PRO A 52 2.54 -12.63 27.65
N LEU A 53 2.28 -11.96 28.77
CA LEU A 53 0.92 -11.79 29.33
C LEU A 53 0.27 -10.46 28.93
N GLY A 54 0.84 -9.77 27.93
CA GLY A 54 0.37 -8.47 27.48
C GLY A 54 0.56 -7.36 28.52
N TYR A 55 -0.15 -6.25 28.31
CA TYR A 55 -0.01 -5.04 29.12
C TYR A 55 -0.86 -5.05 30.41
N ARG A 56 -1.50 -6.19 30.75
CA ARG A 56 -2.29 -6.40 31.97
C ARG A 56 -1.63 -7.38 32.96
N ALA A 57 -0.39 -7.78 32.73
CA ALA A 57 0.30 -8.78 33.56
C ALA A 57 0.32 -8.42 35.07
N GLY A 58 0.48 -7.16 35.41
CA GLY A 58 0.45 -6.65 36.77
C GLY A 58 -0.87 -6.00 37.19
N PHE A 59 -1.90 -6.07 36.35
CA PHE A 59 -3.20 -5.41 36.62
C PHE A 59 -4.05 -6.13 37.65
N TYR A 60 -4.05 -7.48 37.64
CA TYR A 60 -4.85 -8.28 38.58
C TYR A 60 -4.04 -8.52 39.85
N LEU A 61 -4.26 -7.68 40.87
CA LEU A 61 -3.46 -7.65 42.10
C LEU A 61 -3.56 -8.90 42.96
N ASP A 62 -4.60 -9.68 42.79
CA ASP A 62 -4.82 -11.02 43.40
C ASP A 62 -4.07 -12.14 42.66
N LYS A 63 -3.57 -11.90 41.43
CA LYS A 63 -2.87 -12.86 40.58
C LYS A 63 -1.39 -12.52 40.35
N LEU A 64 -0.83 -11.58 41.10
CA LEU A 64 0.58 -11.15 40.90
C LEU A 64 1.57 -12.30 40.98
N GLU A 65 1.38 -13.24 41.92
CA GLU A 65 2.26 -14.39 42.07
C GLU A 65 2.15 -15.37 40.89
N GLU A 66 0.93 -15.64 40.39
CA GLU A 66 0.71 -16.47 39.20
C GLU A 66 1.36 -15.83 37.97
N SER A 67 1.16 -14.51 37.78
CA SER A 67 1.77 -13.76 36.69
C SER A 67 3.30 -13.76 36.79
N TYR A 68 3.87 -13.60 37.96
CA TYR A 68 5.33 -13.67 38.19
C TYR A 68 5.90 -15.04 37.82
N ILE A 69 5.28 -16.12 38.28
CA ILE A 69 5.70 -17.49 37.99
C ILE A 69 5.63 -17.77 36.47
N GLU A 70 4.57 -17.31 35.81
CA GLU A 70 4.41 -17.48 34.37
C GLU A 70 5.45 -16.69 33.58
N LEU A 71 5.60 -15.39 33.87
CA LEU A 71 6.58 -14.52 33.18
C LEU A 71 8.02 -14.98 33.36
N ASN A 72 8.34 -15.57 34.51
CA ASN A 72 9.68 -16.08 34.78
C ASN A 72 10.09 -17.22 33.84
N LYS A 73 9.16 -17.91 33.22
CA LYS A 73 9.44 -18.96 32.21
C LYS A 73 10.03 -18.38 30.93
N TYR A 74 9.71 -17.15 30.60
CA TYR A 74 10.12 -16.46 29.39
C TYR A 74 11.28 -15.51 29.60
N ALA A 75 11.57 -15.16 30.87
CA ALA A 75 12.57 -14.16 31.23
C ALA A 75 13.97 -14.58 30.81
N THR A 76 14.67 -13.75 30.07
CA THR A 76 16.05 -13.92 29.66
C THR A 76 17.00 -13.36 30.72
N THR A 77 16.52 -12.43 31.53
CA THR A 77 17.27 -11.76 32.61
C THR A 77 16.53 -11.91 33.93
N PRO A 78 17.17 -11.63 35.10
CA PRO A 78 16.48 -11.66 36.40
C PRO A 78 15.46 -10.52 36.57
N HIS A 79 15.26 -9.67 35.58
CA HIS A 79 14.34 -8.55 35.61
C HIS A 79 13.04 -8.89 34.86
N ILE A 80 11.93 -8.86 35.58
CA ILE A 80 10.59 -9.19 35.00
C ILE A 80 9.76 -7.93 34.91
N LEU A 81 9.26 -7.64 33.70
CA LEU A 81 8.31 -6.55 33.48
C LEU A 81 6.87 -7.06 33.66
N MET A 82 6.15 -6.45 34.58
CA MET A 82 4.73 -6.71 34.83
C MET A 82 3.93 -5.42 34.54
N PRO A 83 3.54 -5.15 33.27
CA PRO A 83 2.75 -3.97 32.97
C PRO A 83 1.41 -3.98 33.73
N SER A 84 1.05 -2.86 34.34
CA SER A 84 -0.18 -2.72 35.11
C SER A 84 -1.04 -1.59 34.58
N GLY A 85 -1.93 -1.93 33.63
CA GLY A 85 -2.82 -0.95 33.05
C GLY A 85 -3.61 -1.49 31.86
N SER A 86 -4.53 -0.67 31.38
CA SER A 86 -5.29 -0.87 30.16
C SER A 86 -5.82 0.47 29.67
N GLY A 87 -6.10 0.62 28.37
CA GLY A 87 -6.54 1.87 27.76
C GLY A 87 -7.81 2.49 28.32
N ALA A 88 -8.71 1.69 28.91
CA ALA A 88 -10.02 2.14 29.38
C ALA A 88 -10.20 2.00 30.91
N VAL A 89 -9.11 1.85 31.69
CA VAL A 89 -9.21 1.67 33.14
C VAL A 89 -8.37 2.70 33.89
N PRO A 90 -8.86 3.21 35.03
CA PRO A 90 -8.07 4.12 35.88
C PRO A 90 -6.91 3.38 36.56
N PRO A 91 -5.87 4.08 36.97
CA PRO A 91 -4.83 3.52 37.83
C PRO A 91 -5.44 2.92 39.11
N GLN A 92 -4.91 1.79 39.54
CA GLN A 92 -5.37 1.12 40.76
C GLN A 92 -4.66 1.72 41.99
N PRO A 93 -5.40 2.35 42.94
CA PRO A 93 -4.81 2.93 44.15
C PRO A 93 -4.08 1.90 45.02
N GLU A 94 -4.57 0.65 45.01
CA GLU A 94 -4.08 -0.46 45.81
C GLU A 94 -2.70 -1.02 45.38
N ILE A 95 -2.21 -0.62 44.20
CA ILE A 95 -0.93 -1.14 43.66
C ILE A 95 0.25 -0.89 44.61
N VAL A 96 0.25 0.26 45.27
CA VAL A 96 1.34 0.61 46.21
C VAL A 96 1.37 -0.34 47.41
N GLU A 97 0.20 -0.69 47.94
CA GLU A 97 0.12 -1.60 49.08
C GLU A 97 0.37 -3.06 48.63
N ALA A 98 -0.05 -3.44 47.43
CA ALA A 98 0.26 -4.74 46.85
C ALA A 98 1.79 -4.94 46.73
N VAL A 99 2.51 -3.92 46.21
CA VAL A 99 3.98 -3.94 46.13
C VAL A 99 4.65 -4.03 47.50
N ARG A 100 4.17 -3.28 48.51
CA ARG A 100 4.71 -3.37 49.89
C ARG A 100 4.47 -4.73 50.49
N ARG A 101 3.28 -5.32 50.28
CA ARG A 101 2.97 -6.68 50.74
C ARG A 101 3.86 -7.71 50.09
N TRP A 102 4.05 -7.67 48.77
CA TRP A 102 4.96 -8.54 48.04
C TRP A 102 6.36 -8.54 48.63
N ASN A 103 6.95 -7.34 48.80
CA ASN A 103 8.31 -7.19 49.32
C ASN A 103 8.46 -7.64 50.76
N LYS A 104 7.40 -7.75 51.54
CA LYS A 104 7.38 -8.28 52.88
C LYS A 104 7.27 -9.81 52.89
N GLU A 105 6.57 -10.39 51.95
CA GLU A 105 6.25 -11.81 51.88
C GLU A 105 7.23 -12.62 51.07
N HIS A 106 8.03 -11.99 50.19
CA HIS A 106 8.97 -12.65 49.27
C HIS A 106 10.40 -12.17 49.48
N GLU A 107 11.18 -12.91 50.29
CA GLU A 107 12.57 -12.55 50.56
C GLU A 107 13.52 -12.67 49.35
N GLY A 108 13.18 -13.47 48.33
CA GLY A 108 13.99 -13.74 47.13
C GLY A 108 13.75 -12.86 45.93
N SER A 109 12.70 -12.01 45.96
CA SER A 109 12.33 -11.12 44.86
C SER A 109 11.89 -9.75 45.37
N GLN A 110 12.28 -8.70 44.70
CA GLN A 110 11.88 -7.33 44.98
C GLN A 110 10.99 -6.80 43.88
N MET A 111 9.80 -6.35 44.24
CA MET A 111 8.89 -5.66 43.32
C MET A 111 9.01 -4.14 43.44
N LEU A 112 9.09 -3.45 42.32
CA LEU A 112 9.25 -1.99 42.26
C LEU A 112 8.19 -1.41 41.31
N ILE A 113 7.63 -0.25 41.67
CA ILE A 113 6.89 0.58 40.70
C ILE A 113 7.96 1.35 39.93
N ALA A 114 8.06 1.05 38.64
CA ALA A 114 9.13 1.55 37.80
C ALA A 114 8.59 2.09 36.45
N THR A 115 9.38 2.96 35.83
CA THR A 115 9.15 3.34 34.43
C THR A 115 9.72 2.27 33.48
N PRO A 116 9.25 2.15 32.23
CA PRO A 116 9.87 1.28 31.22
C PRO A 116 11.37 1.52 31.08
N SER A 117 11.81 2.80 31.11
CA SER A 117 13.23 3.14 31.01
C SER A 117 14.08 2.62 32.19
N GLN A 118 13.52 2.55 33.40
CA GLN A 118 14.21 1.95 34.53
C GLN A 118 14.39 0.44 34.38
N PHE A 119 13.34 -0.23 33.89
CA PHE A 119 13.41 -1.66 33.55
C PHE A 119 14.47 -1.94 32.50
N PHE A 120 14.43 -1.28 31.35
CA PHE A 120 15.40 -1.52 30.28
C PHE A 120 16.84 -1.21 30.68
N ARG A 121 17.08 -0.17 31.48
CA ARG A 121 18.42 0.11 32.02
C ARG A 121 18.92 -0.97 33.00
N ALA A 122 18.03 -1.68 33.68
CA ALA A 122 18.40 -2.84 34.50
C ALA A 122 18.74 -4.03 33.59
N VAL A 123 17.93 -4.31 32.59
CA VAL A 123 18.14 -5.38 31.60
C VAL A 123 19.46 -5.19 30.84
N GLU A 124 19.80 -3.96 30.42
CA GLU A 124 21.04 -3.67 29.67
C GLU A 124 22.31 -4.05 30.48
N LYS A 125 22.25 -4.08 31.80
CA LYS A 125 23.39 -4.47 32.65
C LYS A 125 23.65 -5.98 32.63
N GLU A 126 22.72 -6.77 32.18
CA GLU A 126 22.77 -8.22 32.08
C GLU A 126 23.37 -8.67 30.72
N GLU A 127 24.52 -8.07 30.34
CA GLU A 127 25.12 -8.28 29.00
C GLU A 127 25.37 -9.74 28.65
N GLU A 128 25.76 -10.59 29.62
CA GLU A 128 26.04 -11.99 29.38
C GLU A 128 24.76 -12.76 29.02
N SER A 129 23.65 -12.47 29.70
CA SER A 129 22.32 -13.06 29.42
C SER A 129 21.83 -12.64 28.06
N LEU A 130 21.92 -11.35 27.71
CA LEU A 130 21.51 -10.81 26.41
C LEU A 130 22.35 -11.34 25.24
N ARG A 131 23.65 -11.61 25.44
CA ARG A 131 24.51 -12.23 24.43
C ARG A 131 24.13 -13.69 24.14
N LYS A 132 23.55 -14.37 25.10
CA LYS A 132 23.08 -15.76 24.99
C LYS A 132 21.65 -15.85 24.47
N SER A 133 20.88 -14.74 24.51
CA SER A 133 19.53 -14.71 23.97
C SER A 133 19.55 -14.94 22.47
N GLU A 134 18.51 -15.57 21.98
CA GLU A 134 18.28 -15.71 20.54
C GLU A 134 18.06 -14.32 19.92
N LYS A 135 18.47 -14.16 18.66
CA LYS A 135 18.28 -12.93 17.91
C LYS A 135 17.13 -13.11 16.97
N GLU A 136 16.21 -12.18 16.97
CA GLU A 136 15.17 -12.12 15.96
C GLU A 136 15.53 -11.15 14.84
N GLU A 137 15.25 -11.54 13.58
CA GLU A 137 15.50 -10.74 12.39
C GLU A 137 14.21 -10.51 11.60
N GLY A 138 14.10 -9.33 11.02
CA GLY A 138 13.03 -9.00 10.09
C GLY A 138 11.72 -8.62 10.79
N GLU A 139 10.59 -8.97 10.17
CA GLU A 139 9.27 -8.67 10.71
C GLU A 139 8.92 -9.50 11.94
N LEU A 140 8.24 -8.86 12.87
CA LEU A 140 7.56 -9.54 13.98
C LEU A 140 6.08 -9.63 13.62
N TYR A 141 5.69 -10.72 12.97
CA TYR A 141 4.35 -10.94 12.43
C TYR A 141 3.91 -12.40 12.56
N ASP A 142 4.26 -13.03 13.67
CA ASP A 142 3.89 -14.41 13.98
C ASP A 142 2.63 -14.43 14.85
N GLU A 143 1.71 -15.38 14.58
CA GLU A 143 0.45 -15.51 15.30
C GLU A 143 0.47 -16.57 16.42
N ASP A 144 1.53 -17.35 16.52
CA ASP A 144 1.58 -18.49 17.45
C ASP A 144 1.53 -18.07 18.93
N LEU A 145 2.10 -16.91 19.26
CA LEU A 145 2.18 -16.42 20.64
C LEU A 145 1.18 -15.31 20.97
N ALA A 146 0.77 -14.54 19.98
CA ALA A 146 -0.27 -13.51 20.13
C ALA A 146 -0.81 -13.09 18.75
N GLU A 147 -2.12 -12.94 18.65
CA GLU A 147 -2.80 -12.62 17.39
C GLU A 147 -2.31 -11.32 16.76
N VAL A 148 -1.99 -11.34 15.47
CA VAL A 148 -1.68 -10.17 14.64
C VAL A 148 -2.80 -9.82 13.66
N PHE A 149 -3.89 -10.60 13.67
CA PHE A 149 -5.10 -10.39 12.88
C PHE A 149 -4.84 -10.19 11.38
N PRO A 150 -4.26 -11.19 10.69
CA PRO A 150 -4.06 -11.10 9.25
C PRO A 150 -5.40 -10.85 8.56
N GLN A 151 -5.41 -9.93 7.59
CA GLN A 151 -6.60 -9.49 6.86
C GLN A 151 -7.61 -8.61 7.65
N VAL A 152 -7.33 -8.19 8.89
CA VAL A 152 -8.18 -7.26 9.63
C VAL A 152 -8.54 -6.01 8.80
N CYS A 153 -7.60 -5.48 8.04
CA CYS A 153 -7.81 -4.33 7.15
C CYS A 153 -8.74 -4.59 5.96
N SER A 154 -9.23 -5.81 5.75
CA SER A 154 -10.13 -6.12 4.62
C SER A 154 -11.60 -5.89 4.93
N SER A 155 -11.97 -5.72 6.20
CA SER A 155 -13.24 -5.12 6.58
C SER A 155 -13.18 -3.61 6.37
N ARG A 156 -14.27 -2.96 5.91
CA ARG A 156 -14.26 -1.52 5.59
C ARG A 156 -13.10 -1.11 4.65
N ALA A 157 -12.95 -1.82 3.54
CA ALA A 157 -11.84 -1.66 2.57
C ALA A 157 -11.58 -0.20 2.13
N TRP A 158 -12.60 0.68 2.19
CA TRP A 158 -12.50 2.11 1.88
C TRP A 158 -11.51 2.86 2.78
N ILE A 159 -11.25 2.37 4.02
CA ILE A 159 -10.30 3.01 4.94
C ILE A 159 -8.88 2.85 4.41
N VAL A 160 -8.49 1.63 4.03
CA VAL A 160 -7.15 1.37 3.46
C VAL A 160 -6.99 2.09 2.11
N GLN A 161 -8.02 2.07 1.27
CA GLN A 161 -8.01 2.80 0.00
C GLN A 161 -7.82 4.31 0.23
N GLY A 162 -8.60 4.89 1.15
CA GLY A 162 -8.49 6.30 1.53
C GLY A 162 -7.12 6.63 2.12
N ALA A 163 -6.60 5.81 3.04
CA ALA A 163 -5.30 6.00 3.65
C ALA A 163 -4.16 5.97 2.60
N ARG A 164 -4.11 4.95 1.74
CA ARG A 164 -3.08 4.87 0.68
C ARG A 164 -3.15 6.04 -0.31
N LYS A 165 -4.37 6.46 -0.68
CA LYS A 165 -4.59 7.64 -1.53
C LYS A 165 -4.08 8.91 -0.86
N CYS A 166 -4.50 9.17 0.38
CA CYS A 166 -4.09 10.38 1.10
C CYS A 166 -2.60 10.41 1.43
N GLU A 167 -1.98 9.28 1.80
CA GLU A 167 -0.53 9.17 2.00
C GLU A 167 0.24 9.54 0.72
N GLY A 168 -0.15 8.99 -0.43
CA GLY A 168 0.44 9.32 -1.71
C GLY A 168 0.28 10.79 -2.06
N GLN A 169 -0.93 11.35 -1.90
CA GLN A 169 -1.21 12.76 -2.17
C GLN A 169 -0.46 13.71 -1.22
N LEU A 170 -0.32 13.35 0.06
CA LEU A 170 0.38 14.16 1.07
C LEU A 170 1.88 14.26 0.74
N ASN A 171 2.53 13.14 0.42
CA ASN A 171 3.90 13.14 -0.05
C ASN A 171 4.08 14.05 -1.28
N LEU A 172 3.20 13.92 -2.27
CA LEU A 172 3.25 14.72 -3.49
C LEU A 172 2.98 16.20 -3.26
N ALA A 173 2.02 16.53 -2.37
CA ALA A 173 1.73 17.91 -1.98
C ALA A 173 2.94 18.54 -1.27
N GLU A 174 3.63 17.81 -0.40
CA GLU A 174 4.83 18.26 0.28
C GLU A 174 6.01 18.45 -0.69
N TRP A 175 6.26 17.48 -1.60
CA TRP A 175 7.33 17.58 -2.60
C TRP A 175 7.10 18.75 -3.56
N THR A 176 5.90 18.88 -4.14
CA THR A 176 5.58 19.98 -5.06
C THR A 176 5.58 21.33 -4.38
N SER A 177 5.15 21.42 -3.12
CA SER A 177 5.24 22.65 -2.31
C SER A 177 6.70 23.02 -2.06
N THR A 178 7.57 22.06 -1.82
CA THR A 178 9.01 22.29 -1.65
C THR A 178 9.65 22.83 -2.94
N LEU A 179 9.31 22.24 -4.08
CA LEU A 179 9.79 22.72 -5.38
C LEU A 179 9.26 24.12 -5.68
N ALA A 180 7.98 24.40 -5.43
CA ALA A 180 7.38 25.71 -5.59
C ALA A 180 8.03 26.75 -4.64
N TRP A 181 8.32 26.37 -3.39
CA TRP A 181 9.03 27.21 -2.45
C TRP A 181 10.45 27.55 -2.91
N LEU A 182 11.17 26.56 -3.42
CA LEU A 182 12.50 26.79 -4.00
C LEU A 182 12.45 27.73 -5.23
N LEU A 183 11.32 27.82 -5.93
CA LEU A 183 11.08 28.74 -7.03
C LEU A 183 10.55 30.12 -6.56
N GLY A 184 10.35 30.32 -5.24
CA GLY A 184 9.99 31.62 -4.66
C GLY A 184 8.55 31.75 -4.14
N ARG A 185 7.78 30.65 -4.09
CA ARG A 185 6.45 30.62 -3.46
C ARG A 185 6.55 30.42 -1.95
N GLU A 186 5.59 30.90 -1.21
CA GLU A 186 5.47 30.62 0.23
C GLU A 186 5.18 29.12 0.47
N TYR A 187 5.88 28.53 1.46
CA TYR A 187 5.69 27.13 1.84
C TYR A 187 4.47 26.99 2.76
N PRO A 188 3.51 26.10 2.45
CA PRO A 188 2.25 25.99 3.20
C PRO A 188 2.39 25.11 4.46
N GLU A 189 3.32 25.45 5.34
CA GLU A 189 3.73 24.64 6.50
C GLU A 189 2.57 24.24 7.39
N ALA A 190 1.72 25.19 7.82
CA ALA A 190 0.63 24.92 8.74
C ALA A 190 -0.41 23.95 8.15
N ARG A 191 -0.72 24.10 6.86
CA ARG A 191 -1.66 23.24 6.13
C ARG A 191 -1.13 21.81 6.00
N LEU A 192 0.14 21.66 5.60
CA LEU A 192 0.80 20.35 5.50
C LEU A 192 0.89 19.66 6.86
N ARG A 193 1.24 20.41 7.93
CA ARG A 193 1.29 19.89 9.30
C ARG A 193 -0.07 19.33 9.75
N GLU A 194 -1.16 20.07 9.54
CA GLU A 194 -2.51 19.61 9.88
C GLU A 194 -2.86 18.31 9.11
N CYS A 195 -2.49 18.24 7.82
CA CYS A 195 -2.71 17.01 7.04
C CYS A 195 -1.90 15.83 7.60
N TRP A 196 -0.63 16.02 7.98
CA TRP A 196 0.20 14.99 8.62
C TRP A 196 -0.39 14.53 9.96
N GLU A 197 -0.84 15.44 10.82
CA GLU A 197 -1.47 15.11 12.11
C GLU A 197 -2.72 14.25 11.92
N LYS A 198 -3.57 14.60 10.95
CA LYS A 198 -4.77 13.81 10.61
C LYS A 198 -4.40 12.43 10.02
N MET A 199 -3.37 12.35 9.18
CA MET A 199 -2.90 11.05 8.66
C MET A 199 -2.31 10.19 9.76
N CYS A 200 -1.55 10.75 10.71
CA CYS A 200 -1.06 10.01 11.87
C CYS A 200 -2.21 9.48 12.74
N PHE A 201 -3.29 10.26 12.89
CA PHE A 201 -4.49 9.80 13.60
C PHE A 201 -5.16 8.62 12.88
N ILE A 202 -5.34 8.70 11.56
CA ILE A 202 -5.89 7.59 10.74
C ILE A 202 -5.01 6.33 10.83
N ALA A 203 -3.69 6.48 10.96
CA ALA A 203 -2.75 5.36 11.07
C ALA A 203 -2.80 4.63 12.42
N PHE A 204 -3.61 5.09 13.40
CA PHE A 204 -3.82 4.37 14.64
C PHE A 204 -4.35 2.95 14.37
N HIS A 205 -3.83 1.95 15.11
CA HIS A 205 -4.03 0.54 14.77
C HIS A 205 -5.48 0.07 14.74
N ASP A 206 -6.38 0.64 15.55
CA ASP A 206 -7.81 0.30 15.53
C ASP A 206 -8.60 1.11 14.48
N ILE A 207 -8.04 2.21 13.94
CA ILE A 207 -8.70 3.01 12.91
C ILE A 207 -8.39 2.45 11.52
N ILE A 208 -7.10 2.34 11.16
CA ILE A 208 -6.70 1.90 9.82
C ILE A 208 -7.12 0.46 9.51
N THR A 209 -7.24 -0.36 10.53
CA THR A 209 -7.68 -1.76 10.42
C THR A 209 -9.19 -1.92 10.28
N GLY A 210 -9.97 -0.89 10.56
CA GLY A 210 -11.42 -0.96 10.44
C GLY A 210 -12.13 -1.67 11.60
N CYS A 211 -11.44 -2.00 12.71
CA CYS A 211 -11.95 -2.87 13.78
C CYS A 211 -12.63 -2.13 14.96
N GLY A 212 -13.03 -0.88 14.78
CA GLY A 212 -13.77 -0.11 15.74
C GLY A 212 -15.30 -0.14 15.54
N ILE A 213 -16.03 0.53 16.43
CA ILE A 213 -17.48 0.71 16.32
C ILE A 213 -17.85 1.67 15.18
N ASP A 214 -19.08 1.61 14.68
CA ASP A 214 -19.52 2.37 13.50
C ASP A 214 -19.39 3.89 13.66
N GLU A 215 -19.62 4.42 14.87
CA GLU A 215 -19.58 5.86 15.16
C GLU A 215 -18.21 6.49 14.88
N ILE A 216 -17.11 5.78 15.17
CA ILE A 216 -15.74 6.25 14.91
C ILE A 216 -15.55 6.53 13.41
N TYR A 217 -16.12 5.70 12.56
CA TYR A 217 -15.92 5.79 11.11
C TYR A 217 -16.71 6.91 10.45
N ASN A 218 -17.65 7.54 11.13
CA ASN A 218 -18.25 8.80 10.67
C ASN A 218 -17.21 9.93 10.71
N GLU A 219 -16.48 10.07 11.82
CA GLU A 219 -15.40 11.04 11.96
C GLU A 219 -14.25 10.75 10.98
N VAL A 220 -13.89 9.47 10.79
CA VAL A 220 -12.87 9.05 9.80
C VAL A 220 -13.24 9.48 8.38
N ARG A 221 -14.50 9.40 7.99
CA ARG A 221 -14.97 9.89 6.68
C ARG A 221 -14.83 11.42 6.54
N GLU A 222 -15.13 12.15 7.61
CA GLU A 222 -14.95 13.62 7.63
C GLU A 222 -13.46 13.98 7.48
N ILE A 223 -12.58 13.26 8.18
CA ILE A 223 -11.13 13.45 8.07
C ILE A 223 -10.64 13.16 6.63
N PHE A 224 -11.07 12.06 6.02
CA PHE A 224 -10.70 11.79 4.62
C PHE A 224 -11.23 12.85 3.66
N SER A 225 -12.46 13.32 3.83
CA SER A 225 -13.03 14.39 3.02
C SER A 225 -12.23 15.69 3.13
N PHE A 226 -11.79 16.03 4.35
CA PHE A 226 -10.90 17.16 4.60
C PHE A 226 -9.55 16.97 3.90
N LEU A 227 -8.90 15.80 4.10
CA LEU A 227 -7.59 15.51 3.51
C LEU A 227 -7.62 15.53 1.99
N GLU A 228 -8.59 14.89 1.36
CA GLU A 228 -8.72 14.87 -0.10
C GLU A 228 -8.85 16.27 -0.67
N LYS A 229 -9.67 17.13 -0.06
CA LYS A 229 -9.83 18.51 -0.49
C LYS A 229 -8.55 19.32 -0.29
N GLU A 230 -8.01 19.31 0.92
CA GLU A 230 -6.88 20.15 1.31
C GLU A 230 -5.61 19.77 0.52
N LEU A 231 -5.34 18.46 0.38
CA LEU A 231 -4.19 17.97 -0.38
C LEU A 231 -4.34 18.26 -1.88
N SER A 232 -5.54 18.13 -2.43
CA SER A 232 -5.81 18.50 -3.82
C SER A 232 -5.55 19.98 -4.07
N ASP A 233 -6.03 20.85 -3.18
CA ASP A 233 -5.83 22.31 -3.29
C ASP A 233 -4.35 22.70 -3.17
N ILE A 234 -3.59 22.11 -2.24
CA ILE A 234 -2.14 22.33 -2.08
C ILE A 234 -1.39 21.87 -3.34
N LEU A 235 -1.66 20.66 -3.80
CA LEU A 235 -1.02 20.05 -4.96
C LEU A 235 -1.30 20.85 -6.23
N GLN A 236 -2.57 21.12 -6.52
CA GLN A 236 -2.99 21.89 -7.70
C GLN A 236 -2.34 23.26 -7.73
N SER A 237 -2.42 24.01 -6.63
CA SER A 237 -1.86 25.36 -6.56
C SER A 237 -0.33 25.40 -6.63
N SER A 238 0.35 24.34 -6.18
CA SER A 238 1.81 24.19 -6.30
C SER A 238 2.22 23.90 -7.74
N LEU A 239 1.51 22.99 -8.40
CA LEU A 239 1.75 22.64 -9.80
C LEU A 239 1.44 23.81 -10.74
N GLU A 240 0.35 24.55 -10.52
CA GLU A 240 0.03 25.77 -11.27
C GLU A 240 1.11 26.84 -11.13
N PHE A 241 1.63 27.04 -9.91
CA PHE A 241 2.73 27.95 -9.69
C PHE A 241 4.00 27.50 -10.44
N ILE A 242 4.37 26.22 -10.35
CA ILE A 242 5.52 25.69 -11.09
C ILE A 242 5.30 25.87 -12.60
N ALA A 243 4.11 25.53 -13.12
CA ALA A 243 3.77 25.70 -14.52
C ALA A 243 3.88 27.17 -14.99
N SER A 244 3.50 28.13 -14.13
CA SER A 244 3.64 29.57 -14.44
C SER A 244 5.09 30.03 -14.66
N GLN A 245 6.05 29.28 -14.11
CA GLN A 245 7.49 29.56 -14.29
C GLN A 245 8.05 28.97 -15.59
N ILE A 246 7.26 28.18 -16.33
CA ILE A 246 7.68 27.44 -17.54
C ILE A 246 7.38 28.28 -18.78
N ASN A 247 8.28 28.25 -19.75
CA ASN A 247 7.98 28.74 -21.10
C ASN A 247 7.35 27.60 -21.91
N THR A 248 6.02 27.62 -22.05
CA THR A 248 5.30 26.57 -22.79
C THR A 248 5.32 26.78 -24.31
N GLY A 249 5.75 27.96 -24.78
CA GLY A 249 5.77 28.30 -26.22
C GLY A 249 4.38 28.39 -26.87
N GLY A 250 3.31 28.46 -26.10
CA GLY A 250 1.90 28.46 -26.52
C GLY A 250 1.03 27.55 -25.66
N GLU A 251 -0.16 27.20 -26.16
CA GLU A 251 -1.04 26.21 -25.54
C GLU A 251 -0.36 24.84 -25.46
N ALA A 252 -0.33 24.26 -24.27
CA ALA A 252 0.40 23.02 -24.03
C ALA A 252 -0.19 22.20 -22.88
N VAL A 253 0.20 20.94 -22.80
CA VAL A 253 0.06 20.07 -21.64
C VAL A 253 1.42 20.00 -20.95
N VAL A 254 1.48 20.38 -19.68
CA VAL A 254 2.64 20.16 -18.82
C VAL A 254 2.40 18.88 -18.04
N ALA A 255 3.25 17.89 -18.26
CA ALA A 255 3.17 16.59 -17.57
C ALA A 255 4.31 16.49 -16.53
N PHE A 256 3.96 16.27 -15.27
CA PHE A 256 4.88 16.18 -14.14
C PHE A 256 5.13 14.73 -13.74
N ASN A 257 6.39 14.36 -13.56
CA ASN A 257 6.82 13.07 -13.03
C ASN A 257 7.05 13.19 -11.51
N PRO A 258 6.32 12.45 -10.68
CA PRO A 258 6.53 12.47 -9.23
C PRO A 258 7.71 11.60 -8.75
N LEU A 259 8.35 10.81 -9.63
CA LEU A 259 9.38 9.85 -9.25
C LEU A 259 10.80 10.39 -9.56
N PRO A 260 11.82 10.00 -8.77
CA PRO A 260 13.18 10.53 -8.91
C PRO A 260 13.99 9.88 -10.05
N TRP A 261 13.35 9.11 -10.92
CA TRP A 261 13.91 8.51 -12.14
C TRP A 261 13.05 8.80 -13.36
N ARG A 262 13.60 8.60 -14.55
CA ARG A 262 12.87 8.77 -15.82
C ARG A 262 11.74 7.76 -15.89
N MET A 263 10.52 8.23 -16.13
CA MET A 263 9.30 7.42 -16.15
C MET A 263 8.63 7.48 -17.52
N GLN A 264 8.21 6.32 -18.02
CA GLN A 264 7.27 6.22 -19.12
C GLN A 264 5.94 5.70 -18.59
N ASN A 265 4.86 6.47 -18.81
CA ASN A 265 3.53 6.06 -18.35
C ASN A 265 2.45 6.56 -19.28
N TRP A 266 1.32 5.83 -19.30
CA TRP A 266 0.13 6.27 -20.01
C TRP A 266 -0.49 7.46 -19.30
N CYS A 267 -0.82 8.48 -20.07
CA CYS A 267 -1.44 9.70 -19.59
C CYS A 267 -2.73 9.98 -20.37
N GLU A 268 -3.75 10.45 -19.67
CA GLU A 268 -4.98 10.93 -20.27
C GLU A 268 -5.22 12.36 -19.82
N VAL A 269 -5.46 13.25 -20.75
CA VAL A 269 -5.73 14.67 -20.50
C VAL A 269 -7.03 15.11 -21.13
N GLU A 270 -7.82 15.86 -20.39
CA GLU A 270 -8.99 16.55 -20.89
C GLU A 270 -8.62 17.99 -21.24
N LEU A 271 -8.81 18.34 -22.50
CA LEU A 271 -8.42 19.62 -23.07
C LEU A 271 -9.64 20.49 -23.31
N LYS A 272 -9.60 21.74 -22.89
CA LYS A 272 -10.52 22.78 -23.30
C LYS A 272 -9.94 23.47 -24.53
N LEU A 273 -10.73 23.51 -25.62
CA LEU A 273 -10.28 24.03 -26.91
C LEU A 273 -11.21 25.17 -27.35
N ASP A 274 -10.64 26.19 -27.94
CA ASP A 274 -11.42 27.33 -28.42
C ASP A 274 -11.71 27.18 -29.93
N GLY A 275 -12.70 26.33 -30.24
CA GLY A 275 -13.25 26.18 -31.59
C GLY A 275 -12.27 25.63 -32.63
N TRP A 276 -11.54 24.57 -32.32
CA TRP A 276 -10.60 23.93 -33.24
C TRP A 276 -11.34 23.22 -34.40
N GLU A 277 -10.83 23.40 -35.63
CA GLU A 277 -11.40 22.78 -36.83
C GLU A 277 -10.90 21.35 -37.04
N LYS A 278 -9.69 21.04 -36.62
CA LYS A 278 -9.05 19.73 -36.76
C LYS A 278 -8.79 19.08 -35.42
N GLU A 279 -8.64 17.77 -35.42
CA GLU A 279 -8.31 16.98 -34.23
C GLU A 279 -7.03 17.47 -33.57
N PRO A 280 -7.00 17.61 -32.23
CA PRO A 280 -5.80 17.99 -31.49
C PRO A 280 -4.80 16.83 -31.43
N GLY A 281 -3.53 17.18 -31.42
CA GLY A 281 -2.37 16.32 -31.16
C GLY A 281 -1.40 17.00 -30.24
N LEU A 282 -0.35 16.30 -29.88
CA LEU A 282 0.71 16.77 -28.99
C LEU A 282 2.06 16.71 -29.71
N GLU A 283 2.93 17.68 -29.41
CA GLU A 283 4.28 17.78 -29.98
C GLU A 283 5.28 18.13 -28.87
N HIS A 284 6.46 17.55 -28.88
CA HIS A 284 7.58 17.93 -28.03
C HIS A 284 8.86 18.05 -28.87
N GLY A 285 9.57 19.19 -28.73
CA GLY A 285 10.84 19.42 -29.45
C GLY A 285 10.72 19.38 -30.99
N GLY A 286 9.55 19.68 -31.56
CA GLY A 286 9.27 19.60 -33.00
C GLY A 286 8.86 18.22 -33.49
N GLU A 287 8.80 17.23 -32.62
CA GLU A 287 8.34 15.87 -32.93
C GLU A 287 6.90 15.64 -32.43
N GLU A 288 6.01 15.22 -33.31
CA GLU A 288 4.63 14.85 -32.96
C GLU A 288 4.60 13.55 -32.15
N ILE A 289 3.96 13.60 -30.99
CA ILE A 289 3.77 12.46 -30.10
C ILE A 289 2.55 11.66 -30.59
N GLU A 290 2.64 10.35 -30.61
CA GLU A 290 1.50 9.50 -30.95
C GLU A 290 0.40 9.65 -29.88
N THR A 291 -0.77 10.11 -30.31
CA THR A 291 -1.93 10.36 -29.43
C THR A 291 -3.13 9.54 -29.88
N GLN A 292 -3.88 9.03 -28.92
CA GLN A 292 -5.18 8.39 -29.14
C GLN A 292 -6.30 9.32 -28.69
N ILE A 293 -7.26 9.59 -29.56
CA ILE A 293 -8.46 10.34 -29.21
C ILE A 293 -9.41 9.42 -28.44
N LEU A 294 -9.73 9.80 -27.22
CA LEU A 294 -10.64 9.06 -26.33
C LEU A 294 -12.04 9.67 -26.28
N GLY A 295 -12.18 10.93 -26.67
CA GLY A 295 -13.44 11.64 -26.76
C GLY A 295 -13.28 13.01 -27.38
N LEU A 296 -14.33 13.49 -28.08
CA LEU A 296 -14.40 14.81 -28.69
C LEU A 296 -15.78 15.41 -28.46
N GLU A 297 -15.82 16.66 -28.06
CA GLU A 297 -17.05 17.47 -28.04
C GLU A 297 -16.97 18.57 -29.10
N LYS A 298 -18.08 18.85 -29.77
CA LYS A 298 -18.17 19.85 -30.85
C LYS A 298 -19.31 20.80 -30.59
N ASP A 299 -19.11 22.07 -31.00
CA ASP A 299 -20.18 23.07 -31.02
C ASP A 299 -21.17 22.85 -32.18
N SER A 300 -22.17 23.72 -32.26
CA SER A 300 -23.21 23.69 -33.32
C SER A 300 -22.65 23.93 -34.71
N LEU A 301 -21.44 24.43 -34.86
CA LEU A 301 -20.75 24.65 -36.14
C LEU A 301 -19.77 23.52 -36.48
N GLY A 302 -19.74 22.46 -35.66
CA GLY A 302 -18.84 21.30 -35.83
C GLY A 302 -17.41 21.52 -35.39
N ARG A 303 -17.09 22.62 -34.73
CA ARG A 303 -15.76 22.93 -34.21
C ARG A 303 -15.57 22.24 -32.87
N ILE A 304 -14.36 21.74 -32.61
CA ILE A 304 -14.01 21.00 -31.39
C ILE A 304 -13.82 21.99 -30.24
N THR A 305 -14.60 21.80 -29.17
CA THR A 305 -14.57 22.61 -27.94
C THR A 305 -13.90 21.90 -26.78
N SER A 306 -13.87 20.56 -26.81
CA SER A 306 -13.20 19.74 -25.81
C SER A 306 -12.66 18.46 -26.47
N ALA A 307 -11.54 17.96 -25.96
CA ALA A 307 -10.97 16.70 -26.39
C ALA A 307 -10.36 15.94 -25.21
N ARG A 308 -10.58 14.64 -25.15
CA ARG A 308 -9.85 13.76 -24.24
C ARG A 308 -8.83 12.97 -25.05
N LEU A 309 -7.54 13.20 -24.75
CA LEU A 309 -6.41 12.56 -25.42
C LEU A 309 -5.71 11.59 -24.49
N GLY A 310 -5.28 10.45 -25.03
CA GLY A 310 -4.39 9.51 -24.39
C GLY A 310 -3.05 9.43 -25.13
N PHE A 311 -1.94 9.36 -24.39
CA PHE A 311 -0.61 9.25 -24.95
C PHE A 311 0.37 8.61 -23.95
N LEU A 312 1.47 8.07 -24.45
CA LEU A 312 2.57 7.63 -23.60
C LEU A 312 3.49 8.82 -23.32
N ALA A 313 3.50 9.28 -22.08
CA ALA A 313 4.43 10.32 -21.64
C ALA A 313 5.78 9.72 -21.26
N ASP A 314 6.86 10.39 -21.68
CA ASP A 314 8.23 10.08 -21.28
C ASP A 314 8.79 11.27 -20.52
N LEU A 315 8.96 11.12 -19.21
CA LEU A 315 9.14 12.22 -18.27
C LEU A 315 10.49 12.14 -17.54
N PRO A 316 11.21 13.28 -17.40
CA PRO A 316 12.47 13.33 -16.66
C PRO A 316 12.26 13.07 -15.15
N PRO A 317 13.33 12.71 -14.41
CA PRO A 317 13.28 12.46 -12.97
C PRO A 317 12.78 13.67 -12.18
N LEU A 318 11.84 13.45 -11.27
CA LEU A 318 11.18 14.48 -10.43
C LEU A 318 11.15 15.84 -11.13
N GLY A 319 10.41 15.90 -12.21
CA GLY A 319 10.45 17.01 -13.15
C GLY A 319 9.24 17.05 -14.04
N TYR A 320 9.36 17.72 -15.16
CA TYR A 320 8.25 17.87 -16.10
C TYR A 320 8.71 17.90 -17.55
N ARG A 321 7.75 17.64 -18.43
CA ARG A 321 7.89 17.86 -19.89
C ARG A 321 6.66 18.59 -20.42
N VAL A 322 6.91 19.52 -21.33
CA VAL A 322 5.88 20.28 -22.05
C VAL A 322 5.56 19.57 -23.35
N TYR A 323 4.29 19.31 -23.58
CA TYR A 323 3.74 18.82 -24.83
C TYR A 323 2.87 19.92 -25.43
N GLN A 324 3.31 20.53 -26.52
CA GLN A 324 2.60 21.61 -27.18
C GLN A 324 1.37 21.08 -27.91
N LEU A 325 0.26 21.81 -27.82
CA LEU A 325 -0.96 21.51 -28.56
C LEU A 325 -0.78 21.89 -30.03
N VAL A 326 -0.95 20.91 -30.90
CA VAL A 326 -0.85 21.07 -32.37
C VAL A 326 -2.03 20.44 -33.05
N GLN A 327 -2.28 20.80 -34.31
CA GLN A 327 -3.21 20.04 -35.14
C GLN A 327 -2.58 18.69 -35.47
N ARG A 328 -3.31 17.61 -35.18
CA ARG A 328 -2.87 16.23 -35.41
C ARG A 328 -2.57 16.00 -36.90
N ARG A 329 -1.39 15.50 -37.19
CA ARG A 329 -0.89 15.24 -38.55
C ARG A 329 -0.83 13.76 -38.87
N ARG A 330 -0.72 12.90 -37.85
CA ARG A 330 -0.50 11.46 -38.01
C ARG A 330 -1.43 10.65 -37.11
N GLU A 331 -1.90 9.55 -37.67
CA GLU A 331 -2.51 8.47 -36.90
C GLU A 331 -1.44 7.67 -36.15
N PRO A 332 -1.70 7.18 -34.92
CA PRO A 332 -0.77 6.27 -34.25
C PRO A 332 -0.51 5.03 -35.10
N LYS A 333 0.73 4.54 -35.04
CA LYS A 333 1.07 3.26 -35.67
C LYS A 333 0.31 2.13 -34.98
N THR A 334 -0.15 1.15 -35.73
CA THR A 334 -0.78 -0.03 -35.16
C THR A 334 0.27 -0.90 -34.46
N GLY A 335 0.02 -1.23 -33.21
CA GLY A 335 0.88 -2.11 -32.41
C GLY A 335 0.06 -3.04 -31.52
N LEU A 336 -1.20 -2.69 -31.25
CA LEU A 336 -2.19 -3.59 -30.68
C LEU A 336 -3.00 -4.20 -31.81
N ILE A 337 -3.13 -5.52 -31.81
CA ILE A 337 -3.96 -6.25 -32.76
C ILE A 337 -5.10 -6.86 -31.96
N SER A 338 -6.28 -6.27 -32.11
CA SER A 338 -7.51 -6.75 -31.48
C SER A 338 -8.29 -7.63 -32.44
N LYS A 339 -8.72 -8.80 -31.99
CA LYS A 339 -9.61 -9.72 -32.72
C LYS A 339 -10.63 -10.30 -31.74
N GLU A 340 -11.89 -9.92 -31.90
CA GLU A 340 -12.98 -10.40 -31.05
C GLU A 340 -12.66 -10.29 -29.55
N ASN A 341 -12.15 -11.35 -28.95
CA ASN A 341 -11.79 -11.45 -27.53
C ASN A 341 -10.31 -11.68 -27.27
N GLU A 342 -9.44 -11.40 -28.26
CA GLU A 342 -7.99 -11.50 -28.14
C GLU A 342 -7.31 -10.16 -28.46
N ILE A 343 -6.23 -9.86 -27.73
CA ILE A 343 -5.30 -8.76 -28.03
C ILE A 343 -3.90 -9.32 -28.13
N GLU A 344 -3.19 -8.96 -29.18
CA GLU A 344 -1.76 -9.14 -29.28
C GLU A 344 -1.06 -7.79 -29.11
N SER A 345 -0.14 -7.72 -28.13
CA SER A 345 0.75 -6.60 -27.86
C SER A 345 2.19 -6.96 -28.21
N PRO A 346 3.13 -6.01 -28.24
CA PRO A 346 4.56 -6.32 -28.35
C PRO A 346 5.12 -7.24 -27.26
N PHE A 347 4.46 -7.32 -26.10
CA PHE A 347 4.96 -8.02 -24.91
C PHE A 347 4.32 -9.39 -24.70
N PHE A 348 3.03 -9.53 -24.99
CA PHE A 348 2.23 -10.73 -24.72
C PHE A 348 1.04 -10.83 -25.66
N ARG A 349 0.40 -12.00 -25.68
CA ARG A 349 -0.96 -12.19 -26.21
C ARG A 349 -1.91 -12.43 -25.05
N LEU A 350 -3.01 -11.69 -25.03
CA LEU A 350 -4.08 -11.82 -24.03
C LEU A 350 -5.36 -12.30 -24.72
N LYS A 351 -6.02 -13.29 -24.10
CA LYS A 351 -7.36 -13.74 -24.45
C LYS A 351 -8.26 -13.50 -23.27
N ILE A 352 -9.47 -12.99 -23.51
CA ILE A 352 -10.51 -12.80 -22.49
C ILE A 352 -11.73 -13.66 -22.82
N ASP A 353 -12.28 -14.31 -21.82
CA ASP A 353 -13.58 -14.98 -21.95
C ASP A 353 -14.70 -13.95 -21.80
N PRO A 354 -15.50 -13.68 -22.86
CA PRO A 354 -16.58 -12.70 -22.81
C PRO A 354 -17.70 -13.05 -21.84
N SER A 355 -17.78 -14.30 -21.40
CA SER A 355 -18.81 -14.76 -20.47
C SER A 355 -18.46 -14.64 -19.01
N THR A 356 -17.14 -14.55 -18.68
CA THR A 356 -16.64 -14.56 -17.30
C THR A 356 -15.68 -13.42 -16.98
N GLY A 357 -15.13 -12.77 -18.03
CA GLY A 357 -14.05 -11.78 -17.85
C GLY A 357 -12.72 -12.37 -17.39
N ILE A 358 -12.60 -13.70 -17.37
CA ILE A 358 -11.33 -14.38 -17.08
C ILE A 358 -10.37 -14.16 -18.23
N ILE A 359 -9.14 -13.84 -17.90
CA ILE A 359 -8.08 -13.65 -18.89
C ILE A 359 -7.13 -14.83 -18.90
N GLU A 360 -6.54 -15.08 -20.07
CA GLU A 360 -5.39 -15.95 -20.28
C GLU A 360 -4.29 -15.12 -20.95
N VAL A 361 -3.09 -15.12 -20.33
CA VAL A 361 -1.94 -14.38 -20.82
C VAL A 361 -0.88 -15.36 -21.33
N PHE A 362 -0.46 -15.18 -22.57
CA PHE A 362 0.56 -15.99 -23.22
C PHE A 362 1.80 -15.15 -23.47
N ASP A 363 2.98 -15.68 -23.14
CA ASP A 363 4.25 -15.05 -23.49
C ASP A 363 4.47 -15.03 -25.03
N LYS A 364 5.53 -14.39 -25.49
CA LYS A 364 5.84 -14.30 -26.92
C LYS A 364 6.22 -15.64 -27.57
N ARG A 365 6.46 -16.68 -26.76
CA ARG A 365 6.69 -18.07 -27.21
C ARG A 365 5.37 -18.86 -27.29
N GLY A 366 4.23 -18.24 -26.95
CA GLY A 366 2.91 -18.85 -26.94
C GLY A 366 2.62 -19.72 -25.70
N LYS A 367 3.45 -19.65 -24.66
CA LYS A 367 3.22 -20.36 -23.40
C LYS A 367 2.26 -19.59 -22.53
N LEU A 368 1.25 -20.28 -22.00
CA LEU A 368 0.35 -19.72 -20.97
C LEU A 368 1.16 -19.45 -19.68
N VAL A 369 1.17 -18.21 -19.22
CA VAL A 369 1.95 -17.76 -18.06
C VAL A 369 1.09 -17.26 -16.90
N LEU A 370 -0.16 -16.85 -17.18
CA LEU A 370 -1.10 -16.38 -16.18
C LEU A 370 -2.52 -16.63 -16.67
N ARG A 371 -3.39 -17.05 -15.78
CA ARG A 371 -4.84 -17.05 -15.93
C ARG A 371 -5.46 -16.36 -14.74
N GLY A 372 -6.44 -15.47 -14.92
CA GLY A 372 -7.01 -14.81 -13.73
C GLY A 372 -8.05 -13.76 -14.04
N ASN A 373 -8.19 -12.81 -13.15
CA ASN A 373 -9.30 -11.86 -13.06
C ASN A 373 -10.64 -12.56 -12.77
N ASP A 374 -10.58 -13.75 -12.14
CA ASP A 374 -11.78 -14.48 -11.69
C ASP A 374 -12.23 -13.97 -10.32
N LEU A 375 -13.53 -13.67 -10.17
CA LEU A 375 -14.09 -13.21 -8.91
C LEU A 375 -14.63 -14.39 -8.11
N HIS A 376 -14.06 -14.57 -6.92
CA HIS A 376 -14.54 -15.55 -5.95
C HIS A 376 -15.33 -14.86 -4.84
N ILE A 377 -16.55 -15.32 -4.62
CA ILE A 377 -17.42 -14.87 -3.55
C ILE A 377 -17.53 -16.00 -2.54
N GLU A 378 -17.21 -15.72 -1.29
CA GLU A 378 -17.27 -16.67 -0.18
C GLU A 378 -18.27 -16.20 0.87
N ASN A 379 -18.75 -17.14 1.67
CA ASN A 379 -19.53 -16.79 2.85
C ASN A 379 -18.60 -16.25 3.96
N GLU A 380 -19.00 -15.17 4.61
CA GLU A 380 -18.24 -14.52 5.67
C GLU A 380 -19.06 -14.56 6.97
N VAL A 381 -18.66 -15.39 7.92
CA VAL A 381 -19.31 -15.53 9.23
C VAL A 381 -18.44 -15.06 10.38
N GLY A 382 -17.31 -14.43 10.07
CA GLY A 382 -16.42 -13.81 11.03
C GLY A 382 -16.89 -12.43 11.50
N ASP A 383 -15.94 -11.68 11.98
CA ASP A 383 -16.13 -10.35 12.54
C ASP A 383 -15.09 -9.35 11.98
N LEU A 384 -14.94 -8.18 12.59
CA LEU A 384 -13.98 -7.19 12.11
C LEU A 384 -12.53 -7.67 12.21
N TYR A 385 -12.20 -8.53 13.15
CA TYR A 385 -10.83 -9.04 13.35
C TYR A 385 -10.54 -10.28 12.51
N TYR A 386 -11.46 -11.25 12.51
CA TYR A 386 -11.23 -12.56 11.91
C TYR A 386 -12.15 -12.84 10.73
N HIS A 387 -11.56 -13.34 9.65
CA HIS A 387 -12.29 -14.04 8.62
C HIS A 387 -12.62 -15.44 9.11
N ARG A 388 -13.89 -15.81 9.04
CA ARG A 388 -14.37 -17.17 9.33
C ARG A 388 -15.33 -17.62 8.24
N TYR A 389 -15.18 -18.85 7.78
CA TYR A 389 -16.13 -19.45 6.84
C TYR A 389 -16.87 -20.60 7.48
N MET A 390 -18.14 -20.78 7.17
CA MET A 390 -18.82 -22.05 7.42
C MET A 390 -18.39 -23.04 6.33
N PHE A 391 -18.36 -24.34 6.63
CA PHE A 391 -17.85 -25.44 5.80
C PHE A 391 -18.36 -25.51 4.34
N PHE A 392 -19.08 -24.53 3.87
CA PHE A 392 -19.60 -24.43 2.51
C PHE A 392 -18.94 -23.21 1.83
N GLU A 393 -17.86 -23.46 1.11
CA GLU A 393 -17.38 -22.48 0.13
C GLU A 393 -18.52 -22.21 -0.87
N LEU A 394 -18.94 -20.97 -0.95
CA LEU A 394 -19.86 -20.53 -1.99
C LEU A 394 -19.02 -20.26 -3.25
N VAL A 395 -18.34 -21.31 -3.72
CA VAL A 395 -17.48 -21.22 -4.87
C VAL A 395 -18.32 -21.31 -6.12
N LYS A 396 -18.01 -20.51 -7.09
CA LYS A 396 -18.31 -20.71 -8.49
C LYS A 396 -17.65 -22.03 -8.93
N SER A 397 -18.36 -23.12 -8.80
CA SER A 397 -17.88 -24.44 -9.21
C SER A 397 -18.48 -24.79 -10.54
N GLU A 398 -17.65 -25.19 -11.49
CA GLU A 398 -18.07 -25.87 -12.71
C GLU A 398 -18.64 -27.28 -12.43
N SER A 399 -18.49 -27.78 -11.20
CA SER A 399 -18.99 -29.07 -10.73
C SER A 399 -20.02 -28.90 -9.61
N GLY A 400 -21.17 -28.85 -9.91
CA GLY A 400 -22.53 -29.21 -9.47
C GLY A 400 -22.94 -29.44 -8.03
N ASP A 401 -22.21 -29.23 -6.95
CA ASP A 401 -22.64 -29.54 -5.59
C ASP A 401 -22.39 -28.37 -4.59
N GLY A 402 -23.39 -27.51 -4.39
CA GLY A 402 -23.37 -26.45 -3.39
C GLY A 402 -24.40 -25.36 -3.62
N ILE A 403 -24.53 -24.42 -2.70
CA ILE A 403 -25.32 -23.20 -2.89
C ILE A 403 -24.58 -22.33 -3.91
N TYR A 404 -25.10 -22.26 -5.12
CA TYR A 404 -24.43 -21.63 -6.25
C TYR A 404 -24.49 -20.10 -6.19
N TYR A 405 -23.33 -19.44 -6.26
CA TYR A 405 -23.21 -18.14 -6.89
C TYR A 405 -22.83 -18.40 -8.36
N GLY A 406 -23.78 -18.39 -9.26
CA GLY A 406 -23.52 -18.51 -10.68
C GLY A 406 -23.19 -17.16 -11.28
N THR A 407 -22.15 -17.04 -12.10
CA THR A 407 -22.18 -16.03 -13.15
C THR A 407 -23.28 -16.43 -14.10
N PHE A 408 -24.32 -15.62 -14.12
CA PHE A 408 -25.22 -15.63 -15.27
C PHE A 408 -24.51 -14.83 -16.37
N LYS A 409 -24.86 -15.06 -17.63
CA LYS A 409 -24.29 -14.33 -18.76
C LYS A 409 -24.08 -12.85 -18.39
N PRO A 410 -22.94 -12.25 -18.72
CA PRO A 410 -22.74 -10.85 -18.46
C PRO A 410 -23.87 -10.04 -19.08
N ASP A 411 -24.28 -8.98 -18.39
CA ASP A 411 -25.30 -8.06 -18.88
C ASP A 411 -24.82 -7.39 -20.18
N SER A 412 -23.51 -7.10 -20.25
CA SER A 412 -22.86 -6.58 -21.46
C SER A 412 -21.37 -6.95 -21.52
N PHE A 413 -20.86 -7.11 -22.73
CA PHE A 413 -19.43 -7.16 -23.04
C PHE A 413 -19.17 -6.23 -24.23
N ARG A 414 -18.22 -5.31 -24.09
CA ARG A 414 -17.81 -4.40 -25.16
C ARG A 414 -16.31 -4.17 -25.18
N ILE A 415 -15.82 -3.80 -26.33
CA ILE A 415 -14.42 -3.46 -26.56
C ILE A 415 -14.36 -1.98 -26.95
N GLU A 416 -13.56 -1.21 -26.20
CA GLU A 416 -13.12 0.12 -26.62
C GLU A 416 -11.76 -0.04 -27.26
N ASP A 417 -11.76 -0.28 -28.57
CA ASP A 417 -10.57 -0.60 -29.33
C ASP A 417 -9.77 0.66 -29.67
N GLY A 418 -8.46 0.59 -29.52
CA GLY A 418 -7.56 1.68 -29.84
C GLY A 418 -6.14 1.19 -30.18
N LYS A 419 -5.41 1.99 -30.93
CA LYS A 419 -4.07 1.63 -31.41
C LYS A 419 -3.00 1.65 -30.32
N LEU A 420 -3.17 2.49 -29.30
CA LEU A 420 -2.22 2.66 -28.21
C LEU A 420 -2.73 2.03 -26.90
N LYS A 421 -4.03 2.06 -26.70
CA LYS A 421 -4.72 1.52 -25.53
C LYS A 421 -6.02 0.89 -25.97
N THR A 422 -6.25 -0.36 -25.58
CA THR A 422 -7.52 -1.07 -25.76
C THR A 422 -8.08 -1.47 -24.42
N LYS A 423 -9.38 -1.40 -24.25
CA LYS A 423 -10.08 -1.75 -23.03
C LYS A 423 -11.22 -2.73 -23.34
N PHE A 424 -11.23 -3.84 -22.60
CA PHE A 424 -12.40 -4.70 -22.49
C PHE A 424 -13.25 -4.28 -21.30
N ILE A 425 -14.53 -4.19 -21.46
CA ILE A 425 -15.48 -3.80 -20.41
C ILE A 425 -16.56 -4.87 -20.32
N LEU A 426 -16.72 -5.42 -19.12
CA LEU A 426 -17.70 -6.44 -18.79
C LEU A 426 -18.57 -5.95 -17.63
N GLU A 427 -19.87 -5.97 -17.82
CA GLU A 427 -20.86 -5.67 -16.77
C GLU A 427 -21.55 -6.97 -16.37
N GLU A 428 -21.55 -7.28 -15.08
CA GLU A 428 -22.05 -8.54 -14.54
C GLU A 428 -22.92 -8.32 -13.32
N GLY A 429 -23.98 -9.13 -13.22
CA GLY A 429 -24.72 -9.31 -11.97
C GLY A 429 -24.44 -10.67 -11.38
N TYR A 430 -23.96 -10.72 -10.16
CA TYR A 430 -23.76 -11.97 -9.41
C TYR A 430 -25.02 -12.29 -8.59
N TYR A 431 -25.45 -13.53 -8.60
CA TYR A 431 -26.68 -13.97 -7.95
C TYR A 431 -26.43 -15.21 -7.11
N CYS A 432 -27.04 -15.30 -5.93
CA CYS A 432 -27.13 -16.53 -5.18
C CYS A 432 -28.55 -17.13 -5.26
N LEU A 433 -28.61 -18.43 -5.17
CA LEU A 433 -29.84 -19.19 -4.96
C LEU A 433 -29.89 -19.54 -3.48
N ARG A 434 -30.81 -18.96 -2.71
CA ARG A 434 -30.93 -19.20 -1.28
C ARG A 434 -32.18 -20.01 -0.97
N TRP A 435 -32.00 -20.99 -0.11
CA TRP A 435 -33.10 -21.58 0.62
C TRP A 435 -33.49 -20.62 1.74
N PRO A 436 -34.82 -20.33 1.95
CA PRO A 436 -35.22 -19.53 3.10
C PRO A 436 -34.79 -20.26 4.37
N TYR A 437 -33.97 -19.58 5.19
CA TYR A 437 -33.51 -20.08 6.48
C TYR A 437 -34.69 -20.10 7.46
N ARG A 438 -35.36 -21.26 7.57
CA ARG A 438 -36.04 -21.68 8.77
C ARG A 438 -35.62 -23.12 9.04
N LEU A 439 -34.88 -23.33 10.10
CA LEU A 439 -34.19 -24.56 10.47
C LEU A 439 -35.12 -25.76 10.69
N PHE A 440 -36.46 -25.63 10.67
CA PHE A 440 -37.42 -26.63 11.08
C PHE A 440 -38.69 -26.75 10.23
N GLU A 441 -38.77 -26.12 9.06
CA GLU A 441 -39.91 -26.32 8.16
C GLU A 441 -39.50 -27.15 6.95
N LYS A 442 -40.40 -28.08 6.57
CA LYS A 442 -40.30 -28.96 5.41
C LYS A 442 -39.73 -28.22 4.20
N PHE A 443 -38.74 -28.84 3.53
CA PHE A 443 -38.00 -28.33 2.35
C PHE A 443 -38.86 -27.42 1.47
N PRO A 444 -38.52 -26.12 1.32
CA PRO A 444 -39.29 -25.26 0.43
C PRO A 444 -39.06 -25.63 -1.02
N THR A 445 -40.14 -25.66 -1.78
CA THR A 445 -40.15 -26.02 -3.19
C THR A 445 -39.68 -24.92 -4.14
N LYS A 446 -39.29 -23.73 -3.62
CA LYS A 446 -38.84 -22.61 -4.43
C LYS A 446 -37.51 -22.06 -3.94
N LEU A 447 -36.53 -22.04 -4.85
CA LEU A 447 -35.28 -21.30 -4.71
C LEU A 447 -35.53 -19.84 -5.10
N TYR A 448 -35.10 -18.91 -4.25
CA TYR A 448 -35.17 -17.47 -4.56
C TYR A 448 -33.81 -17.00 -5.08
N LYS A 449 -33.84 -16.32 -6.23
CA LYS A 449 -32.66 -15.69 -6.81
C LYS A 449 -32.45 -14.33 -6.16
N HIS A 450 -31.31 -14.14 -5.48
CA HIS A 450 -30.93 -12.86 -4.88
C HIS A 450 -29.71 -12.27 -5.60
N ARG A 451 -29.76 -11.00 -5.95
CA ARG A 451 -28.61 -10.28 -6.50
C ARG A 451 -27.65 -9.96 -5.37
N VAL A 452 -26.42 -10.42 -5.49
CA VAL A 452 -25.35 -10.30 -4.48
C VAL A 452 -24.45 -9.11 -4.76
N LEU A 453 -24.02 -8.97 -6.00
CA LEU A 453 -23.12 -7.92 -6.47
C LEU A 453 -23.55 -7.37 -7.82
N ASP A 454 -23.34 -6.07 -8.02
CA ASP A 454 -23.20 -5.46 -9.34
C ASP A 454 -21.69 -5.26 -9.58
N VAL A 455 -21.19 -5.69 -10.72
CA VAL A 455 -19.76 -5.62 -11.03
C VAL A 455 -19.55 -5.06 -12.42
N VAL A 456 -18.59 -4.14 -12.55
CA VAL A 456 -18.02 -3.73 -13.83
C VAL A 456 -16.53 -4.02 -13.80
N LYS A 457 -16.06 -4.87 -14.72
CA LYS A 457 -14.64 -5.17 -14.89
C LYS A 457 -14.12 -4.47 -16.13
N GLU A 458 -13.03 -3.76 -16.00
CA GLU A 458 -12.25 -3.25 -17.11
C GLU A 458 -10.90 -3.96 -17.15
N VAL A 459 -10.51 -4.48 -18.31
CA VAL A 459 -9.18 -5.04 -18.59
C VAL A 459 -8.52 -4.13 -19.60
N ILE A 460 -7.40 -3.54 -19.24
CA ILE A 460 -6.74 -2.49 -20.00
C ILE A 460 -5.36 -2.98 -20.46
N VAL A 461 -5.12 -2.88 -21.77
CA VAL A 461 -3.86 -3.26 -22.41
C VAL A 461 -3.32 -2.06 -23.17
N TYR A 462 -2.04 -1.83 -23.03
CA TYR A 462 -1.29 -0.78 -23.71
C TYR A 462 -0.33 -1.35 -24.73
N ARG A 463 -0.09 -0.61 -25.80
CA ARG A 463 0.91 -0.97 -26.82
C ARG A 463 2.33 -0.97 -26.24
N ASP A 464 2.67 0.04 -25.46
CA ASP A 464 4.04 0.35 -25.07
C ASP A 464 4.35 0.06 -23.58
N LEU A 465 3.37 -0.46 -22.83
CA LEU A 465 3.57 -0.88 -21.45
C LEU A 465 3.36 -2.38 -21.28
N PRO A 466 4.29 -3.09 -20.61
CA PRO A 466 4.23 -4.56 -20.48
C PRO A 466 3.22 -5.07 -19.44
N ARG A 467 2.51 -4.18 -18.75
CA ARG A 467 1.53 -4.54 -17.72
C ARG A 467 0.11 -4.58 -18.27
N ILE A 468 -0.72 -5.36 -17.61
CA ILE A 468 -2.17 -5.42 -17.82
C ILE A 468 -2.81 -4.79 -16.59
N GLU A 469 -3.64 -3.77 -16.79
CA GLU A 469 -4.33 -3.08 -15.71
C GLU A 469 -5.79 -3.51 -15.62
N PHE A 470 -6.31 -3.51 -14.40
CA PHE A 470 -7.68 -3.88 -14.08
C PHE A 470 -8.33 -2.77 -13.26
N VAL A 471 -9.57 -2.44 -13.62
CA VAL A 471 -10.45 -1.62 -12.80
C VAL A 471 -11.72 -2.42 -12.53
N THR A 472 -11.92 -2.81 -11.29
CA THR A 472 -13.10 -3.57 -10.86
C THR A 472 -13.98 -2.70 -9.99
N ARG A 473 -15.14 -2.29 -10.52
CA ARG A 473 -16.15 -1.56 -9.74
C ARG A 473 -17.18 -2.52 -9.23
N VAL A 474 -17.49 -2.41 -7.93
CA VAL A 474 -18.38 -3.32 -7.22
C VAL A 474 -19.39 -2.53 -6.42
N ARG A 475 -20.66 -2.93 -6.50
CA ARG A 475 -21.68 -2.54 -5.51
C ARG A 475 -22.14 -3.77 -4.77
N ASN A 476 -21.89 -3.79 -3.45
CA ASN A 476 -22.34 -4.88 -2.60
C ASN A 476 -23.84 -4.78 -2.32
N ARG A 477 -24.59 -5.86 -2.58
CA ARG A 477 -26.03 -5.98 -2.35
C ARG A 477 -26.40 -6.99 -1.26
N TYR A 478 -25.43 -7.72 -0.75
CA TYR A 478 -25.67 -8.85 0.11
C TYR A 478 -24.74 -8.86 1.34
N PRO A 479 -25.26 -9.15 2.53
CA PRO A 479 -24.46 -9.20 3.74
C PRO A 479 -23.61 -10.47 3.81
N HIS A 480 -22.57 -10.43 4.65
CA HIS A 480 -21.79 -11.58 5.04
C HIS A 480 -21.14 -12.31 3.86
N ILE A 481 -20.46 -11.55 3.02
CA ILE A 481 -19.65 -12.08 1.92
C ILE A 481 -18.20 -11.60 2.02
N ARG A 482 -17.31 -12.42 1.49
CA ARG A 482 -15.93 -12.05 1.17
C ARG A 482 -15.75 -12.11 -0.33
N LEU A 483 -15.28 -11.04 -0.93
CA LEU A 483 -15.01 -10.94 -2.37
C LEU A 483 -13.50 -10.92 -2.60
N ARG A 484 -13.03 -11.80 -3.48
CA ARG A 484 -11.64 -11.89 -3.90
C ARG A 484 -11.52 -11.95 -5.42
N VAL A 485 -10.44 -11.43 -5.97
CA VAL A 485 -10.03 -11.70 -7.35
C VAL A 485 -8.86 -12.70 -7.34
N VAL A 486 -8.91 -13.67 -8.24
CA VAL A 486 -7.99 -14.80 -8.26
C VAL A 486 -7.18 -14.81 -9.55
N PHE A 487 -5.89 -15.11 -9.41
CA PHE A 487 -4.96 -15.34 -10.51
C PHE A 487 -4.22 -16.67 -10.29
N ASP A 488 -4.12 -17.49 -11.32
CA ASP A 488 -3.35 -18.72 -11.33
C ASP A 488 -2.06 -18.54 -12.15
N THR A 489 -0.92 -18.74 -11.51
CA THR A 489 0.40 -18.66 -12.12
C THR A 489 0.90 -20.01 -12.64
N PHE A 490 0.13 -21.09 -12.45
CA PHE A 490 0.43 -22.48 -12.83
C PHE A 490 1.73 -23.04 -12.25
N LYS A 491 2.25 -22.43 -11.17
CA LYS A 491 3.51 -22.82 -10.58
C LYS A 491 3.35 -23.08 -9.09
N GLN A 492 3.99 -24.13 -8.62
CA GLN A 492 4.07 -24.50 -7.21
C GLN A 492 5.48 -24.23 -6.66
N ARG A 493 5.60 -24.00 -5.36
CA ARG A 493 6.86 -23.77 -4.64
C ARG A 493 7.65 -22.57 -5.18
N MET A 494 7.04 -21.41 -5.08
CA MET A 494 7.62 -20.14 -5.53
C MET A 494 8.10 -19.31 -4.37
N VAL A 495 8.93 -18.31 -4.65
CA VAL A 495 9.34 -17.30 -3.68
C VAL A 495 8.42 -16.10 -3.81
N TYR A 496 8.07 -15.53 -2.69
CA TYR A 496 7.24 -14.35 -2.58
C TYR A 496 8.07 -13.20 -2.00
N PHE A 497 8.14 -12.09 -2.75
CA PHE A 497 8.78 -10.84 -2.31
C PHE A 497 7.75 -9.74 -2.35
N ARG A 498 7.56 -9.05 -1.25
CA ARG A 498 6.61 -7.94 -1.16
C ARG A 498 7.25 -6.67 -0.66
N GLU A 499 6.72 -5.56 -1.15
CA GLU A 499 7.02 -4.25 -0.58
C GLU A 499 6.48 -4.18 0.85
N SER A 500 7.34 -3.79 1.75
CA SER A 500 7.05 -3.40 3.11
C SER A 500 7.53 -1.97 3.32
N GLN A 501 7.21 -1.34 4.44
CA GLN A 501 7.63 0.04 4.70
C GLN A 501 9.16 0.13 4.71
N PHE A 502 9.72 0.93 3.80
CA PHE A 502 11.15 1.17 3.61
C PHE A 502 11.99 -0.07 3.27
N GLY A 503 11.41 -1.08 2.64
CA GLY A 503 12.15 -2.27 2.25
C GLY A 503 11.33 -3.33 1.55
N VAL A 504 11.94 -4.47 1.33
CA VAL A 504 11.34 -5.65 0.71
C VAL A 504 11.54 -6.85 1.62
N VAL A 505 10.46 -7.57 1.89
CA VAL A 505 10.47 -8.78 2.72
C VAL A 505 10.25 -9.99 1.83
N ALA A 506 11.05 -11.03 2.07
CA ALA A 506 10.90 -12.33 1.44
C ALA A 506 10.20 -13.28 2.41
N GLU A 507 9.23 -14.03 1.90
CA GLU A 507 8.58 -15.07 2.68
C GLU A 507 8.65 -16.41 1.96
N PRO A 508 9.05 -17.49 2.64
CA PRO A 508 9.02 -18.83 2.06
C PRO A 508 7.57 -19.29 1.91
N THR A 509 7.22 -19.81 0.73
CA THR A 509 5.87 -20.35 0.47
C THR A 509 5.54 -21.60 1.29
N GLU A 510 6.53 -22.23 1.92
CA GLU A 510 6.33 -23.37 2.82
C GLU A 510 5.61 -22.99 4.13
N LEU A 511 5.73 -21.72 4.56
CA LEU A 511 4.99 -21.20 5.70
C LEU A 511 3.48 -21.26 5.45
N PHE A 512 3.04 -20.95 4.24
CA PHE A 512 1.62 -21.00 3.86
C PHE A 512 1.05 -22.41 3.85
N ALA A 513 1.86 -23.41 3.47
CA ALA A 513 1.44 -24.81 3.48
C ALA A 513 1.27 -25.37 4.91
N SER A 514 2.00 -24.88 5.89
CA SER A 514 1.87 -25.28 7.31
C SER A 514 0.62 -24.70 7.96
N LEU A 515 0.27 -23.45 7.64
CA LEU A 515 -0.93 -22.77 8.13
C LEU A 515 -2.20 -23.37 7.54
N GLU A 516 -2.21 -23.75 6.25
CA GLU A 516 -3.31 -24.49 5.63
C GLU A 516 -3.58 -25.85 6.32
N LYS A 517 -2.53 -26.58 6.73
CA LYS A 517 -2.68 -27.84 7.48
C LYS A 517 -3.29 -27.63 8.86
N ALA A 518 -3.08 -26.48 9.46
CA ALA A 518 -3.65 -26.11 10.76
C ALA A 518 -5.09 -25.58 10.66
N GLY A 519 -5.66 -25.43 9.46
CA GLY A 519 -6.99 -24.85 9.24
C GLY A 519 -7.05 -23.33 9.47
N VAL A 520 -5.89 -22.69 9.62
CA VAL A 520 -5.77 -21.25 9.72
C VAL A 520 -5.64 -20.69 8.31
N PRO A 521 -6.49 -19.72 7.88
CA PRO A 521 -6.28 -19.04 6.62
C PRO A 521 -4.90 -18.40 6.63
N ALA A 522 -4.00 -18.82 5.77
CA ALA A 522 -2.69 -18.23 5.62
C ALA A 522 -2.83 -16.84 5.03
N GLY A 523 -3.12 -15.87 5.89
CA GLY A 523 -3.12 -14.46 5.50
C GLY A 523 -1.71 -14.00 5.24
N ILE A 524 -1.42 -13.57 4.02
CA ILE A 524 -0.19 -12.85 3.75
C ILE A 524 -0.31 -11.46 4.38
N PRO A 525 0.73 -10.98 5.07
CA PRO A 525 0.77 -9.63 5.58
C PRO A 525 0.47 -8.60 4.49
N HIS A 526 -0.01 -7.44 4.89
CA HIS A 526 -0.28 -6.35 3.96
C HIS A 526 0.94 -6.04 3.10
N PHE A 527 0.75 -5.85 1.81
CA PHE A 527 1.74 -5.26 0.92
C PHE A 527 1.30 -3.83 0.56
N LEU A 528 2.25 -2.96 0.33
CA LEU A 528 1.94 -1.55 0.07
C LEU A 528 1.41 -1.36 -1.35
N SER A 529 2.30 -1.36 -2.33
CA SER A 529 1.92 -1.12 -3.72
C SER A 529 2.20 -2.29 -4.65
N TRP A 530 3.11 -3.21 -4.30
CA TRP A 530 3.46 -4.35 -5.14
C TRP A 530 3.95 -5.57 -4.35
N PHE A 531 3.86 -6.72 -5.00
CA PHE A 531 4.61 -7.92 -4.68
C PHE A 531 4.98 -8.68 -5.95
N TRP A 532 6.02 -9.47 -5.86
CA TRP A 532 6.47 -10.37 -6.92
C TRP A 532 6.37 -11.81 -6.47
N TYR A 533 5.81 -12.66 -7.33
CA TYR A 533 5.64 -14.10 -7.08
C TYR A 533 6.23 -14.89 -8.24
N GLY A 534 7.28 -15.69 -7.99
CA GLY A 534 8.01 -16.38 -9.05
C GLY A 534 9.01 -17.42 -8.56
N ASP A 535 9.69 -18.07 -9.53
CA ASP A 535 10.66 -19.16 -9.29
C ASP A 535 12.13 -18.70 -9.24
N GLY A 536 12.37 -17.39 -9.19
CA GLY A 536 13.72 -16.80 -9.22
C GLY A 536 14.28 -16.59 -10.62
N THR A 537 13.68 -17.21 -11.66
CA THR A 537 14.08 -17.00 -13.07
C THR A 537 13.02 -16.28 -13.88
N ARG A 538 11.79 -16.28 -13.42
CA ARG A 538 10.63 -15.59 -13.98
C ARG A 538 9.50 -15.53 -12.95
N GLY A 539 8.67 -14.53 -13.05
CA GLY A 539 7.57 -14.34 -12.14
C GLY A 539 6.52 -13.36 -12.63
N VAL A 540 5.58 -13.07 -11.77
CA VAL A 540 4.53 -12.08 -11.98
C VAL A 540 4.62 -11.04 -10.88
N THR A 541 4.71 -9.77 -11.27
CA THR A 541 4.54 -8.64 -10.38
C THR A 541 3.06 -8.31 -10.30
N PHE A 542 2.52 -8.30 -9.11
CA PHE A 542 1.19 -7.82 -8.79
C PHE A 542 1.31 -6.41 -8.20
N MET A 543 0.51 -5.49 -8.70
CA MET A 543 0.52 -4.09 -8.29
C MET A 543 -0.89 -3.67 -7.90
N ASN A 544 -1.03 -2.74 -6.94
CA ASN A 544 -2.33 -2.28 -6.47
C ASN A 544 -2.34 -0.81 -6.02
N ARG A 545 -3.57 -0.28 -5.82
CA ARG A 545 -3.83 1.01 -5.19
C ARG A 545 -4.82 0.82 -4.04
N GLY A 546 -4.30 0.39 -2.88
CA GLY A 546 -5.09 0.24 -1.66
C GLY A 546 -5.93 -1.04 -1.58
N ILE A 547 -5.49 -2.15 -2.17
CA ILE A 547 -6.09 -3.46 -1.90
C ILE A 547 -5.64 -3.91 -0.52
N PRO A 548 -6.61 -4.26 0.37
CA PRO A 548 -6.32 -4.43 1.79
C PRO A 548 -5.58 -5.71 2.15
N ALA A 549 -5.69 -6.78 1.37
CA ALA A 549 -5.07 -8.05 1.72
C ALA A 549 -4.85 -8.94 0.51
N SER A 550 -3.88 -9.85 0.62
CA SER A 550 -3.63 -10.93 -0.34
C SER A 550 -3.45 -12.26 0.36
N GLU A 551 -3.53 -13.34 -0.42
CA GLU A 551 -3.32 -14.71 0.05
C GLU A 551 -2.77 -15.54 -1.12
N ILE A 552 -1.87 -16.48 -0.85
CA ILE A 552 -1.38 -17.42 -1.86
C ILE A 552 -1.72 -18.83 -1.39
N ARG A 553 -2.40 -19.58 -2.28
CA ARG A 553 -2.69 -21.01 -2.08
C ARG A 553 -2.18 -21.79 -3.29
N ASN A 554 -1.24 -22.68 -3.11
CA ASN A 554 -0.62 -23.44 -4.20
C ASN A 554 -0.04 -22.52 -5.31
N SER A 555 -0.65 -22.51 -6.50
CA SER A 555 -0.29 -21.62 -7.63
C SER A 555 -1.16 -20.37 -7.73
N GLN A 556 -2.17 -20.25 -6.88
CA GLN A 556 -3.18 -19.21 -6.97
C GLN A 556 -2.88 -18.05 -6.02
N VAL A 557 -2.99 -16.86 -6.56
CA VAL A 557 -2.90 -15.58 -5.85
C VAL A 557 -4.30 -15.02 -5.71
N TYR A 558 -4.71 -14.73 -4.49
CA TYR A 558 -5.99 -14.12 -4.14
C TYR A 558 -5.76 -12.69 -3.64
N LEU A 559 -6.40 -11.72 -4.25
CA LEU A 559 -6.46 -10.35 -3.75
C LEU A 559 -7.84 -10.14 -3.11
N THR A 560 -7.88 -9.88 -1.80
CA THR A 560 -9.14 -9.64 -1.10
C THR A 560 -9.59 -8.21 -1.36
N LEU A 561 -10.76 -8.06 -1.97
CA LEU A 561 -11.34 -6.76 -2.30
C LEU A 561 -12.24 -6.25 -1.18
N LEU A 562 -13.10 -7.12 -0.64
CA LEU A 562 -14.13 -6.73 0.33
C LEU A 562 -14.43 -7.88 1.30
N ARG A 563 -14.58 -7.56 2.58
CA ARG A 563 -15.27 -8.40 3.59
C ARG A 563 -16.46 -7.64 4.16
N SER A 564 -17.62 -8.28 4.19
CA SER A 564 -18.88 -7.73 4.68
C SER A 564 -19.25 -8.45 5.97
N VAL A 565 -19.08 -7.79 7.11
CA VAL A 565 -19.34 -8.33 8.46
C VAL A 565 -20.23 -7.41 9.27
N SER A 566 -20.87 -7.90 10.33
CA SER A 566 -21.84 -7.12 11.12
C SER A 566 -21.55 -7.05 12.61
N MET A 567 -20.42 -7.61 13.04
CA MET A 567 -20.04 -7.65 14.46
C MET A 567 -18.60 -7.19 14.64
N LEU A 568 -18.37 -6.43 15.72
CA LEU A 568 -17.01 -6.07 16.11
C LEU A 568 -16.21 -7.32 16.47
N SER A 569 -16.74 -8.17 17.34
CA SER A 569 -16.24 -9.51 17.66
C SER A 569 -17.42 -10.47 17.77
N THR A 570 -17.21 -11.77 17.44
CA THR A 570 -18.24 -12.82 17.52
C THR A 570 -18.10 -13.72 18.74
N ASP A 571 -16.93 -13.76 19.37
CA ASP A 571 -16.62 -14.62 20.52
C ASP A 571 -16.25 -13.85 21.79
N GLY A 572 -15.96 -12.56 21.65
CA GLY A 572 -15.55 -11.71 22.77
C GLY A 572 -14.05 -11.74 23.07
N ASP A 573 -13.24 -12.54 22.36
CA ASP A 573 -11.81 -12.66 22.59
C ASP A 573 -11.05 -11.44 22.10
N ALA A 574 -11.34 -10.96 20.88
CA ALA A 574 -10.68 -9.80 20.28
C ALA A 574 -11.29 -8.47 20.74
N GLY A 575 -12.56 -8.44 21.16
CA GLY A 575 -13.26 -7.24 21.58
C GLY A 575 -14.68 -7.53 22.09
N PRO A 576 -15.44 -6.51 22.45
CA PRO A 576 -16.81 -6.67 22.94
C PRO A 576 -17.77 -7.14 21.83
N LEU A 577 -18.85 -7.85 22.22
CA LEU A 577 -19.91 -8.31 21.32
C LEU A 577 -20.82 -7.15 20.90
N ILE A 578 -20.31 -6.24 20.08
CA ILE A 578 -21.02 -5.05 19.60
C ILE A 578 -21.40 -5.21 18.13
N PRO A 579 -22.68 -5.00 17.76
CA PRO A 579 -23.09 -4.94 16.36
C PRO A 579 -22.45 -3.76 15.62
N THR A 580 -21.99 -4.01 14.41
CA THR A 580 -21.41 -3.01 13.49
C THR A 580 -22.06 -3.13 12.09
N PRO A 581 -23.37 -2.75 11.99
CA PRO A 581 -24.12 -2.94 10.74
C PRO A 581 -23.57 -2.14 9.56
N ASP A 582 -22.86 -1.04 9.79
CA ASP A 582 -22.23 -0.23 8.76
C ASP A 582 -21.08 -1.00 8.05
N ALA A 583 -20.43 -1.94 8.75
CA ALA A 583 -19.39 -2.81 8.18
C ALA A 583 -19.92 -3.92 7.27
N LEU A 584 -21.24 -4.07 7.12
CA LEU A 584 -21.84 -4.87 6.07
C LEU A 584 -21.60 -4.27 4.66
N GLU A 585 -21.23 -2.99 4.59
CA GLU A 585 -20.88 -2.29 3.35
C GLU A 585 -21.97 -2.39 2.25
N LEU A 586 -23.24 -2.46 2.66
CA LEU A 586 -24.37 -2.63 1.74
C LEU A 586 -24.65 -1.37 0.94
N ASN A 587 -24.90 -1.56 -0.37
CA ASN A 587 -25.21 -0.52 -1.35
C ASN A 587 -24.12 0.56 -1.53
N ARG A 588 -22.88 0.26 -1.13
CA ARG A 588 -21.71 1.09 -1.40
C ARG A 588 -21.04 0.71 -2.70
N ASP A 589 -20.56 1.73 -3.39
CA ASP A 589 -19.77 1.58 -4.61
C ASP A 589 -18.28 1.59 -4.25
N TYR A 590 -17.57 0.60 -4.74
CA TYR A 590 -16.13 0.44 -4.62
C TYR A 590 -15.48 0.43 -5.99
N THR A 591 -14.29 1.00 -6.08
CA THR A 591 -13.41 0.86 -7.24
C THR A 591 -12.08 0.28 -6.77
N PHE A 592 -11.69 -0.85 -7.34
CA PHE A 592 -10.42 -1.50 -7.06
C PHE A 592 -9.55 -1.45 -8.30
N GLU A 593 -8.34 -0.92 -8.16
CA GLU A 593 -7.36 -0.80 -9.22
C GLU A 593 -6.14 -1.66 -8.90
N TYR A 594 -5.81 -2.53 -9.82
CA TYR A 594 -4.66 -3.44 -9.71
C TYR A 594 -4.10 -3.75 -11.09
N ALA A 595 -2.88 -4.26 -11.12
CA ALA A 595 -2.23 -4.64 -12.37
C ALA A 595 -1.36 -5.88 -12.18
N VAL A 596 -1.06 -6.55 -13.30
CA VAL A 596 -0.14 -7.66 -13.36
C VAL A 596 0.87 -7.47 -14.47
N GLN A 597 2.10 -7.91 -14.24
CA GLN A 597 3.16 -7.90 -15.23
C GLN A 597 3.98 -9.19 -15.12
N HIS A 598 3.95 -10.02 -16.15
CA HIS A 598 4.86 -11.16 -16.26
C HIS A 598 6.25 -10.68 -16.71
N SER A 599 7.30 -11.24 -16.11
CA SER A 599 8.69 -10.89 -16.43
C SER A 599 9.62 -12.09 -16.32
N GLU A 600 10.67 -12.08 -17.12
CA GLU A 600 11.86 -12.93 -16.93
C GLU A 600 12.75 -12.31 -15.85
N GLY A 601 13.56 -13.13 -15.17
CA GLY A 601 14.40 -12.74 -14.05
C GLY A 601 13.66 -12.75 -12.70
N ASP A 602 14.41 -12.50 -11.63
CA ASP A 602 13.86 -12.31 -10.29
C ASP A 602 13.26 -10.90 -10.14
N TRP A 603 12.75 -10.59 -8.93
CA TRP A 603 12.14 -9.29 -8.65
C TRP A 603 13.09 -8.09 -8.78
N LYS A 604 14.43 -8.31 -8.57
CA LYS A 604 15.46 -7.27 -8.72
C LYS A 604 15.78 -7.02 -10.18
N GLN A 605 15.94 -8.09 -10.96
CA GLN A 605 16.25 -8.03 -12.39
C GLN A 605 15.09 -7.50 -13.21
N SER A 606 13.87 -7.89 -12.84
CA SER A 606 12.63 -7.40 -13.45
C SER A 606 12.20 -6.01 -12.98
N GLU A 607 12.94 -5.40 -12.06
CA GLU A 607 12.64 -4.08 -11.48
C GLU A 607 11.20 -3.98 -10.94
N ALA A 608 10.68 -5.06 -10.30
CA ALA A 608 9.32 -5.13 -9.81
C ALA A 608 8.96 -3.94 -8.89
N TYR A 609 9.89 -3.51 -8.04
CA TYR A 609 9.76 -2.34 -7.17
C TYR A 609 9.52 -1.04 -7.96
N LYS A 610 10.20 -0.85 -9.09
CA LYS A 610 10.05 0.32 -9.93
C LYS A 610 8.68 0.35 -10.62
N HIS A 611 8.26 -0.78 -11.19
CA HIS A 611 6.95 -0.91 -11.83
C HIS A 611 5.80 -0.73 -10.83
N GLY A 612 5.97 -1.22 -9.59
CA GLY A 612 5.03 -0.97 -8.49
C GLY A 612 4.88 0.53 -8.19
N GLN A 613 5.98 1.25 -8.04
CA GLN A 613 5.98 2.69 -7.80
C GLN A 613 5.40 3.46 -9.00
N GLU A 614 5.73 3.10 -10.25
CA GLU A 614 5.19 3.72 -11.46
C GLU A 614 3.69 3.47 -11.65
N PHE A 615 3.17 2.33 -11.20
CA PHE A 615 1.74 2.07 -11.18
C PHE A 615 1.03 2.89 -10.10
N HIS A 616 1.63 2.98 -8.90
CA HIS A 616 1.04 3.69 -7.77
C HIS A 616 1.05 5.22 -7.97
N HIS A 617 2.15 5.78 -8.48
CA HIS A 617 2.36 7.21 -8.68
C HIS A 617 2.15 7.61 -10.15
N GLN A 618 0.96 8.13 -10.45
CA GLN A 618 0.63 8.60 -11.79
C GLN A 618 1.21 9.99 -12.07
N PRO A 619 1.57 10.30 -13.34
CA PRO A 619 1.92 11.66 -13.74
C PRO A 619 0.76 12.64 -13.52
N PHE A 620 1.09 13.90 -13.20
CA PHE A 620 0.11 14.98 -13.16
C PHE A 620 0.14 15.76 -14.46
N LEU A 621 -1.04 16.11 -14.95
CA LEU A 621 -1.21 16.80 -16.22
C LEU A 621 -1.92 18.13 -15.99
N LEU A 622 -1.39 19.18 -16.57
CA LEU A 622 -1.98 20.51 -16.52
C LEU A 622 -1.98 21.14 -17.91
N GLN A 623 -3.13 21.57 -18.40
CA GLN A 623 -3.20 22.44 -19.58
C GLN A 623 -2.72 23.84 -19.19
N ALA A 624 -1.76 24.38 -19.91
CA ALA A 624 -1.15 25.67 -19.59
C ALA A 624 -0.72 26.45 -20.85
N ASN A 625 -0.70 27.77 -20.72
CA ASN A 625 -0.15 28.69 -21.71
C ASN A 625 0.64 29.77 -20.96
N CYS A 626 1.90 29.49 -20.65
CA CYS A 626 2.74 30.29 -19.77
C CYS A 626 3.99 30.78 -20.48
N ARG A 627 4.52 31.95 -20.02
CA ARG A 627 5.73 32.59 -20.55
C ARG A 627 6.76 32.79 -19.44
N GLY A 628 7.06 31.74 -18.70
CA GLY A 628 8.10 31.73 -17.68
C GLY A 628 9.50 31.54 -18.28
N GLU A 629 10.50 31.37 -17.42
CA GLU A 629 11.91 31.26 -17.81
C GLU A 629 12.40 29.80 -17.86
N LEU A 630 11.70 28.85 -17.21
CA LEU A 630 12.10 27.47 -17.19
C LEU A 630 11.89 26.81 -18.56
N PRO A 631 12.78 25.87 -18.97
CA PRO A 631 12.73 25.21 -20.29
C PRO A 631 11.54 24.27 -20.41
N ALA A 632 11.29 23.78 -21.63
CA ALA A 632 10.20 22.85 -21.94
C ALA A 632 10.38 21.44 -21.36
N GLU A 633 11.56 21.09 -20.92
CA GLU A 633 11.86 19.85 -20.17
C GLU A 633 12.84 20.17 -19.05
N PHE A 634 12.55 19.67 -17.83
CA PHE A 634 13.38 19.98 -16.67
C PHE A 634 13.26 18.89 -15.59
N SER A 635 14.37 18.64 -14.88
CA SER A 635 14.44 17.79 -13.70
C SER A 635 14.89 18.60 -12.49
N PHE A 636 14.12 18.54 -11.40
CA PHE A 636 14.46 19.21 -10.14
C PHE A 636 15.40 18.39 -9.28
N LEU A 637 15.21 17.08 -9.28
CA LEU A 637 15.98 16.10 -8.50
C LEU A 637 16.12 14.81 -9.27
N LYS A 638 17.32 14.23 -9.25
CA LYS A 638 17.60 12.91 -9.73
C LYS A 638 18.31 12.10 -8.64
N LEU A 639 17.79 10.92 -8.36
CA LEU A 639 18.46 9.89 -7.55
C LEU A 639 18.93 8.77 -8.48
N SER A 640 20.15 8.31 -8.31
CA SER A 640 20.67 7.17 -9.04
C SER A 640 21.59 6.33 -8.16
N PRO A 641 21.60 5.01 -8.39
CA PRO A 641 20.74 4.23 -9.30
C PRO A 641 19.27 4.14 -8.87
N ASN A 642 18.40 3.52 -9.68
CA ASN A 642 16.96 3.50 -9.49
C ASN A 642 16.45 2.61 -8.34
N ASN A 643 17.33 1.92 -7.60
CA ASN A 643 17.01 1.22 -6.35
C ASN A 643 16.94 2.17 -5.13
N LEU A 644 17.11 3.46 -5.34
CA LEU A 644 16.93 4.50 -4.32
C LEU A 644 15.53 5.08 -4.44
N ILE A 645 14.70 4.84 -3.43
CA ILE A 645 13.30 5.28 -3.40
C ILE A 645 13.21 6.58 -2.60
N LEU A 646 12.68 7.63 -3.20
CA LEU A 646 12.40 8.89 -2.53
C LEU A 646 11.26 8.70 -1.52
N SER A 647 11.50 9.08 -0.28
CA SER A 647 10.53 9.03 0.81
C SER A 647 10.06 10.42 1.22
N THR A 648 10.98 11.40 1.26
CA THR A 648 10.67 12.75 1.73
C THR A 648 11.46 13.80 0.93
N LEU A 649 10.77 14.85 0.54
CA LEU A 649 11.36 16.10 0.06
C LEU A 649 10.54 17.24 0.66
N LYS A 650 11.10 17.92 1.66
CA LYS A 650 10.39 18.97 2.40
C LYS A 650 11.32 20.09 2.85
N ARG A 651 10.75 21.20 3.30
CA ARG A 651 11.46 22.19 4.10
C ARG A 651 11.73 21.62 5.50
N ALA A 652 12.91 21.91 6.08
CA ALA A 652 13.24 21.48 7.44
C ALA A 652 12.25 22.04 8.48
N GLU A 653 12.04 21.33 9.57
CA GLU A 653 11.19 21.79 10.69
C GLU A 653 11.79 23.06 11.31
N ASP A 654 13.11 23.09 11.45
CA ASP A 654 13.86 24.23 11.99
C ASP A 654 14.76 24.83 10.90
N GLY A 655 14.31 25.92 10.25
CA GLY A 655 15.14 26.63 9.29
C GLY A 655 14.63 26.64 7.86
N ASN A 656 15.54 26.90 6.93
CA ASN A 656 15.26 27.02 5.49
C ASN A 656 16.04 26.00 4.65
N GLU A 657 16.53 24.94 5.27
CA GLU A 657 17.18 23.85 4.59
C GLU A 657 16.12 22.93 3.94
N VAL A 658 16.54 22.21 2.93
CA VAL A 658 15.75 21.13 2.31
C VAL A 658 16.11 19.81 3.00
N VAL A 659 15.12 19.08 3.45
CA VAL A 659 15.26 17.71 3.90
C VAL A 659 14.92 16.77 2.75
N LEU A 660 15.90 15.95 2.39
CA LEU A 660 15.77 14.88 1.39
C LEU A 660 15.97 13.55 2.08
N ARG A 661 14.97 12.66 2.04
CA ARG A 661 15.07 11.31 2.57
C ARG A 661 14.77 10.28 1.48
N PHE A 662 15.60 9.26 1.43
CA PHE A 662 15.44 8.12 0.52
C PHE A 662 15.95 6.84 1.20
N PHE A 663 15.62 5.69 0.62
CA PHE A 663 16.10 4.40 1.11
C PHE A 663 16.52 3.49 -0.04
N GLU A 664 17.43 2.58 0.25
CA GLU A 664 17.84 1.53 -0.67
C GLU A 664 16.86 0.34 -0.58
N THR A 665 16.35 -0.16 -1.71
CA THR A 665 15.27 -1.15 -1.72
C THR A 665 15.67 -2.56 -2.15
N LYS A 666 16.83 -2.75 -2.79
CA LYS A 666 17.29 -4.07 -3.30
C LYS A 666 18.03 -4.92 -2.26
N GLY A 667 18.41 -4.35 -1.11
CA GLY A 667 19.29 -4.98 -0.14
C GLY A 667 20.74 -5.10 -0.65
N GLU A 668 21.26 -4.07 -1.31
CA GLU A 668 22.59 -4.03 -1.92
C GLU A 668 23.36 -2.78 -1.48
N GLU A 669 24.68 -2.92 -1.20
CA GLU A 669 25.52 -1.74 -1.02
C GLU A 669 25.51 -0.90 -2.30
N THR A 670 25.08 0.35 -2.19
CA THR A 670 24.83 1.24 -3.32
C THR A 670 25.64 2.53 -3.19
N LEU A 671 26.31 2.94 -4.27
CA LEU A 671 26.82 4.32 -4.37
C LEU A 671 25.69 5.21 -4.85
N ALA A 672 25.10 5.94 -3.93
CA ALA A 672 24.03 6.87 -4.24
C ALA A 672 24.59 8.17 -4.81
N GLU A 673 24.00 8.64 -5.90
CA GLU A 673 24.21 9.95 -6.48
C GLU A 673 22.91 10.76 -6.40
N VAL A 674 23.00 11.91 -5.78
CA VAL A 674 21.92 12.91 -5.66
C VAL A 674 22.31 14.11 -6.49
N GLU A 675 21.52 14.45 -7.51
CA GLU A 675 21.71 15.62 -8.33
C GLU A 675 20.50 16.56 -8.23
N LEU A 676 20.73 17.82 -7.85
CA LEU A 676 19.70 18.85 -7.71
C LEU A 676 19.82 19.89 -8.82
N PHE A 677 18.74 20.58 -9.13
CA PHE A 677 18.73 21.66 -10.13
C PHE A 677 19.49 22.92 -9.68
N ARG A 678 19.87 23.01 -8.40
CA ARG A 678 20.60 24.12 -7.81
C ARG A 678 21.90 23.67 -7.17
N LYS A 679 22.86 24.60 -7.07
CA LYS A 679 24.12 24.38 -6.37
C LYS A 679 23.84 24.18 -4.87
N ILE A 680 24.46 23.17 -4.31
CA ILE A 680 24.40 22.84 -2.88
C ILE A 680 25.54 23.59 -2.18
N LYS A 681 25.22 24.46 -1.21
CA LYS A 681 26.21 25.18 -0.40
C LYS A 681 26.72 24.33 0.73
N ARG A 682 25.82 23.61 1.41
CA ARG A 682 26.14 22.73 2.53
C ARG A 682 25.25 21.49 2.50
N CYS A 683 25.78 20.37 2.95
CA CYS A 683 25.05 19.10 3.12
C CYS A 683 25.48 18.41 4.40
N ALA A 684 24.52 17.88 5.15
CA ALA A 684 24.76 16.99 6.28
C ALA A 684 23.88 15.75 6.22
N ILE A 685 24.40 14.60 6.66
CA ILE A 685 23.58 13.45 7.02
C ILE A 685 22.89 13.78 8.34
N ALA A 686 21.61 13.49 8.43
CA ALA A 686 20.80 13.69 9.62
C ALA A 686 20.05 12.41 10.02
N ASP A 687 19.61 12.36 11.25
CA ASP A 687 18.70 11.32 11.73
C ASP A 687 17.24 11.58 11.25
N LEU A 688 16.29 10.72 11.67
CA LEU A 688 14.89 10.87 11.26
C LEU A 688 14.19 12.09 11.89
N LEU A 689 14.81 12.69 12.94
CA LEU A 689 14.35 13.93 13.59
C LEU A 689 15.12 15.17 13.10
N GLU A 690 15.80 15.07 11.94
CA GLU A 690 16.54 16.15 11.26
C GLU A 690 17.75 16.68 12.06
N ARG A 691 18.22 15.94 13.08
CA ARG A 691 19.43 16.29 13.85
C ARG A 691 20.65 15.85 13.05
N GLU A 692 21.53 16.81 12.80
CA GLU A 692 22.74 16.57 11.99
C GLU A 692 23.72 15.64 12.71
N GLU A 693 24.22 14.65 11.98
CA GLU A 693 25.17 13.65 12.48
C GLU A 693 26.56 13.85 11.86
N ARG A 694 26.62 14.13 10.56
CA ARG A 694 27.87 14.23 9.81
C ARG A 694 27.73 15.11 8.58
N GLU A 695 28.69 16.01 8.41
CA GLU A 695 28.78 16.84 7.21
C GLU A 695 29.32 16.05 6.02
N LEU A 696 28.76 16.32 4.84
CA LEU A 696 29.20 15.84 3.54
C LEU A 696 29.67 16.99 2.68
N LYS A 697 30.68 16.75 1.84
CA LYS A 697 31.17 17.76 0.89
C LYS A 697 30.43 17.66 -0.43
N PRO A 698 29.62 18.64 -0.82
CA PRO A 698 28.98 18.65 -2.12
C PRO A 698 29.96 18.99 -3.28
N GLU A 699 29.74 18.45 -4.46
CA GLU A 699 30.43 18.79 -5.69
C GLU A 699 29.50 19.55 -6.63
N GLY A 700 29.44 20.88 -6.45
CA GLY A 700 28.51 21.72 -7.20
C GLY A 700 27.05 21.49 -6.80
N ASN A 701 26.29 20.85 -7.68
CA ASN A 701 24.88 20.47 -7.45
C ASN A 701 24.72 18.95 -7.13
N ARG A 702 25.81 18.25 -6.86
CA ARG A 702 25.83 16.79 -6.66
C ARG A 702 26.40 16.39 -5.31
N ILE A 703 25.91 15.27 -4.82
CA ILE A 703 26.38 14.57 -3.62
C ILE A 703 26.49 13.10 -3.97
N SER A 704 27.62 12.49 -3.60
CA SER A 704 27.82 11.04 -3.70
C SER A 704 28.10 10.45 -2.32
N LEU A 705 27.39 9.37 -1.97
CA LEU A 705 27.59 8.67 -0.71
C LEU A 705 27.30 7.18 -0.84
N LYS A 706 27.98 6.39 0.00
CA LYS A 706 27.68 4.97 0.12
C LYS A 706 26.46 4.77 1.02
N VAL A 707 25.53 3.95 0.55
CA VAL A 707 24.31 3.55 1.24
C VAL A 707 24.37 2.03 1.47
N ARG A 708 24.10 1.62 2.69
CA ARG A 708 24.07 0.19 3.05
C ARG A 708 22.79 -0.47 2.53
N PRO A 709 22.76 -1.81 2.45
CA PRO A 709 21.53 -2.55 2.16
C PRO A 709 20.36 -2.08 3.05
N PHE A 710 19.22 -1.73 2.44
CA PHE A 710 18.01 -1.26 3.10
C PHE A 710 18.18 -0.03 4.03
N GLU A 711 19.25 0.75 3.85
CA GLU A 711 19.46 1.94 4.68
C GLU A 711 18.52 3.09 4.29
N ILE A 712 17.92 3.71 5.30
CA ILE A 712 17.20 4.98 5.21
C ILE A 712 18.21 6.11 5.44
N VAL A 713 18.36 6.98 4.46
CA VAL A 713 19.26 8.12 4.50
C VAL A 713 18.45 9.42 4.53
N THR A 714 18.79 10.32 5.43
CA THR A 714 18.27 11.68 5.48
C THR A 714 19.42 12.66 5.24
N LEU A 715 19.24 13.55 4.25
CA LEU A 715 20.15 14.65 3.95
C LEU A 715 19.47 15.97 4.30
N LYS A 716 20.20 16.86 4.98
CA LYS A 716 19.80 18.23 5.23
C LYS A 716 20.68 19.14 4.36
N LEU A 717 20.03 19.94 3.50
CA LEU A 717 20.68 20.65 2.38
C LEU A 717 20.44 22.16 2.45
N GLU A 718 21.52 22.94 2.41
CA GLU A 718 21.45 24.38 2.14
C GLU A 718 21.70 24.64 0.64
N LEU A 719 20.72 25.23 -0.04
CA LEU A 719 20.73 25.46 -1.49
C LEU A 719 20.99 26.95 -1.84
#